data_685fe0eac60ee14b41bc16aeecc9bc06
#
_entry.id   685fe0eac60ee14b41bc16aeecc9bc06
#
_cell.length_a   1.000
_cell.length_b   1.000
_cell.length_c   1.000
_cell.angle_alpha   90.00
_cell.angle_beta   90.00
_cell.angle_gamma   90.00
#
_symmetry.space_group_name_H-M   'P 1'
#
loop_
_entity.id
_entity.type
_entity.pdbx_description
1 polymer ?
#
loop_
_entity_poly.entity_id
_entity_poly.type
_entity_poly.pdbx_seq_one_letter_code
_entity_poly.pdbx_strand_id
1 'polypeptide(L)'
;MSILFNLTFFQIASIVISLLAFGAAFWLYKWVASQPSSNQRIAEVGKLIRNGANTFLAKEYKTLVRFCTVAAILIFIFLPVPVWKGNVLDNVIMAVSYILGTIFSGIAGKIGISIATIANIKAAEAATKGIKPSFMSGFRGGAVMGMAVVGSSLLGVTLVFLITGDTTALLGFSFGASSMALFAKAGGGIFTKTADISADLCGKVELGIPEDDPRNPAVIADNVGDNVGDVAGMGADLFDSNVASMAAALVMAAALDKTAGGFVNAAMVFCYAAIGLFASLIGVLSARMKEGGDPTRALNTNTYVTTAIFAVLTAIATYAFDFKWEIWAASAIGLAVGVIIGIASDYFTDDRRPPVHAVAKACESGPAFTILSGVSYGLISALPSMIGIGVSALAAYKICEPLGNGYAMFGISMAAVGMLSIVGMIISNDAYGPIVDNARGLVEMGSLGDEALEITDSLDSAGNTVKAVTKGFAIGAAGLTVIALLGAFMSEVNTAATEAGMISAGENYIQGFDIINPVVFFGLLFGAAIPAVFSAMLMLGVDRNAQRMVAEIHRQFKEIVGLKEGKADPEYDKCIEIATHGAIKELIPAGLMVIICTILVGIIGGVQAIGGFITGNIISGLLFALFMSNSGGLWDNTKKYIEAGNNGGKGSDAHKAGVVGDTVGDPFKDTAGPSINTQITVVSLVASLTATIFLTFSLFG
;
A
#
# COMPACT_ATOMS: atom_id res chain seq x y z
N MET A 1 -25.75 -24.54 -21.40
CA MET A 1 -24.38 -24.02 -21.20
C MET A 1 -24.05 -23.75 -19.73
N SER A 2 -25.04 -23.56 -18.86
CA SER A 2 -24.89 -23.23 -17.43
C SER A 2 -24.37 -24.36 -16.51
N ILE A 3 -24.24 -25.59 -16.97
CA ILE A 3 -23.82 -26.74 -16.14
C ILE A 3 -22.29 -26.96 -16.15
N LEU A 4 -21.56 -26.36 -17.09
CA LEU A 4 -20.10 -26.54 -17.25
C LEU A 4 -19.25 -25.52 -16.47
N PHE A 5 -19.82 -24.39 -16.03
CA PHE A 5 -19.09 -23.31 -15.36
C PHE A 5 -19.63 -23.11 -13.93
N ASN A 6 -19.21 -24.00 -13.03
CA ASN A 6 -19.49 -23.88 -11.61
C ASN A 6 -18.41 -23.02 -10.91
N LEU A 7 -18.62 -22.68 -9.64
CA LEU A 7 -17.66 -21.94 -8.82
C LEU A 7 -16.24 -22.52 -8.90
N THR A 8 -16.13 -23.87 -8.87
CA THR A 8 -14.85 -24.59 -8.93
C THR A 8 -14.07 -24.29 -10.22
N PHE A 9 -14.75 -24.10 -11.36
CA PHE A 9 -14.09 -23.71 -12.61
C PHE A 9 -13.37 -22.37 -12.46
N PHE A 10 -14.01 -21.34 -11.89
CA PHE A 10 -13.40 -20.02 -11.70
C PHE A 10 -12.29 -20.03 -10.66
N GLN A 11 -12.42 -20.85 -9.62
CA GLN A 11 -11.34 -21.07 -8.64
C GLN A 11 -10.11 -21.74 -9.29
N ILE A 12 -10.32 -22.78 -10.11
CA ILE A 12 -9.22 -23.41 -10.86
C ILE A 12 -8.59 -22.41 -11.84
N ALA A 13 -9.40 -21.62 -12.56
CA ALA A 13 -8.90 -20.58 -13.45
C ALA A 13 -8.05 -19.55 -12.68
N SER A 14 -8.48 -19.14 -11.48
CA SER A 14 -7.72 -18.23 -10.61
C SER A 14 -6.37 -18.84 -10.20
N ILE A 15 -6.33 -20.12 -9.84
CA ILE A 15 -5.09 -20.83 -9.52
C ILE A 15 -4.16 -20.88 -10.74
N VAL A 16 -4.69 -21.25 -11.91
CA VAL A 16 -3.89 -21.33 -13.15
C VAL A 16 -3.29 -19.98 -13.52
N ILE A 17 -4.07 -18.90 -13.45
CA ILE A 17 -3.61 -17.54 -13.76
C ILE A 17 -2.58 -17.07 -12.74
N SER A 18 -2.75 -17.39 -11.45
CA SER A 18 -1.75 -17.10 -10.41
C SER A 18 -0.43 -17.83 -10.69
N LEU A 19 -0.48 -19.09 -11.11
CA LEU A 19 0.72 -19.85 -11.48
C LEU A 19 1.40 -19.27 -12.73
N LEU A 20 0.62 -18.81 -13.73
CA LEU A 20 1.15 -18.10 -14.89
C LEU A 20 1.83 -16.79 -14.50
N ALA A 21 1.26 -16.04 -13.56
CA ALA A 21 1.87 -14.81 -13.01
C ALA A 21 3.20 -15.11 -12.31
N PHE A 22 3.29 -16.20 -11.51
CA PHE A 22 4.56 -16.63 -10.93
C PHE A 22 5.58 -17.07 -11.97
N GLY A 23 5.13 -17.77 -13.01
CA GLY A 23 5.98 -18.12 -14.16
C GLY A 23 6.57 -16.90 -14.86
N ALA A 24 5.74 -15.89 -15.08
CA ALA A 24 6.17 -14.61 -15.65
C ALA A 24 7.12 -13.85 -14.69
N ALA A 25 6.80 -13.79 -13.39
CA ALA A 25 7.68 -13.20 -12.38
C ALA A 25 9.06 -13.88 -12.37
N PHE A 26 9.09 -15.20 -12.41
CA PHE A 26 10.35 -15.96 -12.46
C PHE A 26 11.13 -15.69 -13.76
N TRP A 27 10.46 -15.62 -14.90
CA TRP A 27 11.09 -15.30 -16.17
C TRP A 27 11.68 -13.88 -16.16
N LEU A 28 10.91 -12.88 -15.68
CA LEU A 28 11.37 -11.50 -15.54
C LEU A 28 12.55 -11.40 -14.55
N TYR A 29 12.48 -12.11 -13.41
CA TYR A 29 13.57 -12.19 -12.44
C TYR A 29 14.86 -12.69 -13.10
N LYS A 30 14.78 -13.80 -13.83
CA LYS A 30 15.92 -14.37 -14.57
C LYS A 30 16.47 -13.40 -15.58
N TRP A 31 15.60 -12.68 -16.30
CA TRP A 31 16.01 -11.69 -17.27
C TRP A 31 16.77 -10.52 -16.61
N VAL A 32 16.23 -9.94 -15.52
CA VAL A 32 16.92 -8.86 -14.79
C VAL A 32 18.25 -9.34 -14.23
N ALA A 33 18.28 -10.51 -13.57
CA ALA A 33 19.50 -11.07 -13.00
C ALA A 33 20.58 -11.34 -14.06
N SER A 34 20.21 -11.69 -15.30
CA SER A 34 21.13 -11.96 -16.41
C SER A 34 21.73 -10.73 -17.05
N GLN A 35 21.24 -9.50 -16.73
CA GLN A 35 21.81 -8.29 -17.29
C GLN A 35 23.27 -8.13 -16.85
N PRO A 36 24.14 -7.63 -17.73
CA PRO A 36 25.56 -7.45 -17.41
C PRO A 36 25.75 -6.55 -16.18
N SER A 37 26.74 -6.87 -15.38
CA SER A 37 27.20 -6.07 -14.23
C SER A 37 28.70 -6.27 -14.10
N SER A 38 29.45 -5.23 -14.38
CA SER A 38 30.92 -5.28 -14.47
C SER A 38 31.61 -4.28 -13.54
N ASN A 39 30.90 -3.28 -13.02
CA ASN A 39 31.47 -2.28 -12.14
C ASN A 39 31.59 -2.83 -10.71
N GLN A 40 32.85 -2.98 -10.24
CA GLN A 40 33.14 -3.52 -8.92
C GLN A 40 32.61 -2.63 -7.78
N ARG A 41 32.72 -1.30 -7.92
CA ARG A 41 32.27 -0.35 -6.89
C ARG A 41 30.76 -0.44 -6.69
N ILE A 42 29.98 -0.44 -7.80
CA ILE A 42 28.53 -0.62 -7.74
C ILE A 42 28.14 -1.97 -7.13
N ALA A 43 28.87 -3.04 -7.47
CA ALA A 43 28.62 -4.36 -6.90
C ALA A 43 28.88 -4.40 -5.39
N GLU A 44 29.91 -3.72 -4.90
CA GLU A 44 30.22 -3.58 -3.47
C GLU A 44 29.15 -2.80 -2.72
N VAL A 45 28.77 -1.61 -3.22
CA VAL A 45 27.71 -0.79 -2.61
C VAL A 45 26.38 -1.51 -2.66
N GLY A 46 26.00 -2.11 -3.78
CA GLY A 46 24.78 -2.89 -3.91
C GLY A 46 24.73 -4.11 -2.97
N LYS A 47 25.89 -4.69 -2.63
CA LYS A 47 25.99 -5.74 -1.61
C LYS A 47 25.73 -5.20 -0.20
N LEU A 48 26.21 -4.00 0.12
CA LEU A 48 25.95 -3.34 1.41
C LEU A 48 24.44 -3.06 1.55
N ILE A 49 23.81 -2.50 0.53
CA ILE A 49 22.36 -2.24 0.49
C ILE A 49 21.57 -3.55 0.70
N ARG A 50 21.91 -4.61 -0.04
CA ARG A 50 21.25 -5.92 0.10
C ARG A 50 21.43 -6.53 1.49
N ASN A 51 22.60 -6.43 2.08
CA ASN A 51 22.87 -6.93 3.42
C ASN A 51 22.08 -6.15 4.46
N GLY A 52 22.03 -4.84 4.36
CA GLY A 52 21.21 -3.97 5.21
C GLY A 52 19.73 -4.32 5.14
N ALA A 53 19.17 -4.45 3.93
CA ALA A 53 17.78 -4.85 3.72
C ALA A 53 17.45 -6.23 4.30
N ASN A 54 18.33 -7.21 4.13
CA ASN A 54 18.16 -8.54 4.73
C ASN A 54 18.26 -8.50 6.27
N THR A 55 19.12 -7.65 6.83
CA THR A 55 19.26 -7.47 8.29
C THR A 55 17.99 -6.87 8.88
N PHE A 56 17.43 -5.85 8.24
CA PHE A 56 16.15 -5.27 8.65
C PHE A 56 15.04 -6.32 8.61
N LEU A 57 14.85 -7.00 7.47
CA LEU A 57 13.83 -8.04 7.31
C LEU A 57 13.94 -9.14 8.38
N ALA A 58 15.16 -9.61 8.67
CA ALA A 58 15.35 -10.67 9.66
C ALA A 58 14.91 -10.23 11.06
N LYS A 59 15.19 -8.98 11.44
CA LYS A 59 14.79 -8.41 12.74
C LYS A 59 13.28 -8.14 12.78
N GLU A 60 12.73 -7.57 11.71
CA GLU A 60 11.31 -7.29 11.57
C GLU A 60 10.49 -8.59 11.62
N TYR A 61 10.83 -9.60 10.82
CA TYR A 61 10.12 -10.89 10.78
C TYR A 61 10.20 -11.62 12.13
N LYS A 62 11.32 -11.53 12.84
CA LYS A 62 11.42 -12.09 14.19
C LYS A 62 10.43 -11.43 15.17
N THR A 63 10.21 -10.14 15.04
CA THR A 63 9.24 -9.40 15.86
C THR A 63 7.82 -9.74 15.45
N LEU A 64 7.56 -9.79 14.13
CA LEU A 64 6.29 -10.19 13.55
C LEU A 64 5.86 -11.59 13.96
N VAL A 65 6.75 -12.58 13.89
CA VAL A 65 6.44 -13.95 14.31
C VAL A 65 5.96 -13.98 15.76
N ARG A 66 6.56 -13.19 16.64
CA ARG A 66 6.09 -13.11 18.05
C ARG A 66 4.69 -12.50 18.14
N PHE A 67 4.47 -11.38 17.46
CA PHE A 67 3.15 -10.74 17.41
C PHE A 67 2.09 -11.68 16.82
N CYS A 68 2.37 -12.27 15.65
CA CYS A 68 1.44 -13.17 14.96
C CYS A 68 1.16 -14.45 15.76
N THR A 69 2.15 -14.96 16.51
CA THR A 69 1.92 -16.10 17.40
C THR A 69 0.94 -15.74 18.51
N VAL A 70 1.12 -14.59 19.16
CA VAL A 70 0.19 -14.12 20.21
C VAL A 70 -1.20 -13.88 19.61
N ALA A 71 -1.29 -13.20 18.47
CA ALA A 71 -2.55 -12.95 17.79
C ALA A 71 -3.24 -14.26 17.38
N ALA A 72 -2.52 -15.22 16.80
CA ALA A 72 -3.08 -16.53 16.44
C ALA A 72 -3.62 -17.31 17.64
N ILE A 73 -2.94 -17.25 18.79
CA ILE A 73 -3.43 -17.85 20.04
C ILE A 73 -4.71 -17.17 20.51
N LEU A 74 -4.76 -15.83 20.47
CA LEU A 74 -5.98 -15.09 20.86
C LEU A 74 -7.14 -15.38 19.89
N ILE A 75 -6.88 -15.43 18.60
CA ILE A 75 -7.86 -15.82 17.57
C ILE A 75 -8.36 -17.23 17.86
N PHE A 76 -7.47 -18.19 18.08
CA PHE A 76 -7.86 -19.56 18.41
C PHE A 76 -8.73 -19.65 19.66
N ILE A 77 -8.43 -18.87 20.70
CA ILE A 77 -9.18 -18.92 21.96
C ILE A 77 -10.56 -18.26 21.84
N PHE A 78 -10.66 -17.13 21.14
CA PHE A 78 -11.83 -16.26 21.21
C PHE A 78 -12.67 -16.20 19.92
N LEU A 79 -12.14 -16.57 18.74
CA LEU A 79 -12.78 -16.32 17.45
C LEU A 79 -13.01 -17.60 16.62
N PRO A 80 -14.12 -17.69 15.88
CA PRO A 80 -15.23 -16.71 15.80
C PRO A 80 -16.11 -16.66 17.06
N VAL A 81 -16.09 -17.70 17.85
CA VAL A 81 -16.77 -17.82 19.14
C VAL A 81 -15.76 -18.42 20.13
N PRO A 82 -15.79 -18.02 21.42
CA PRO A 82 -14.88 -18.59 22.41
C PRO A 82 -14.88 -20.11 22.39
N VAL A 83 -13.68 -20.72 22.37
CA VAL A 83 -13.46 -22.17 22.17
C VAL A 83 -14.28 -23.07 23.12
N TRP A 84 -14.68 -22.55 24.29
CA TRP A 84 -15.53 -23.26 25.26
C TRP A 84 -17.04 -23.13 25.00
N LYS A 85 -17.45 -22.35 23.98
CA LYS A 85 -18.85 -22.13 23.59
C LYS A 85 -19.17 -22.61 22.17
N GLY A 86 -18.15 -22.75 21.30
CA GLY A 86 -18.29 -23.05 19.90
C GLY A 86 -17.63 -24.36 19.46
N ASN A 87 -17.52 -24.52 18.15
CA ASN A 87 -16.83 -25.65 17.55
C ASN A 87 -15.32 -25.33 17.45
N VAL A 88 -14.49 -26.10 18.13
CA VAL A 88 -13.02 -25.91 18.12
C VAL A 88 -12.43 -25.90 16.72
N LEU A 89 -13.02 -26.63 15.76
CA LEU A 89 -12.53 -26.69 14.38
C LEU A 89 -12.59 -25.32 13.69
N ASP A 90 -13.65 -24.55 13.91
CA ASP A 90 -13.83 -23.23 13.30
C ASP A 90 -12.75 -22.25 13.82
N ASN A 91 -12.42 -22.33 15.10
CA ASN A 91 -11.33 -21.55 15.71
C ASN A 91 -9.95 -21.95 15.12
N VAL A 92 -9.72 -23.25 14.91
CA VAL A 92 -8.49 -23.73 14.24
C VAL A 92 -8.41 -23.22 12.82
N ILE A 93 -9.50 -23.33 12.03
CA ILE A 93 -9.55 -22.86 10.65
C ILE A 93 -9.21 -21.36 10.57
N MET A 94 -9.80 -20.56 11.45
CA MET A 94 -9.56 -19.13 11.48
C MET A 94 -8.12 -18.79 11.86
N ALA A 95 -7.55 -19.42 12.90
CA ALA A 95 -6.16 -19.19 13.31
C ALA A 95 -5.17 -19.63 12.24
N VAL A 96 -5.42 -20.76 11.56
CA VAL A 96 -4.58 -21.23 10.45
C VAL A 96 -4.68 -20.28 9.26
N SER A 97 -5.88 -19.81 8.92
CA SER A 97 -6.10 -18.83 7.84
C SER A 97 -5.36 -17.51 8.13
N TYR A 98 -5.40 -17.02 9.36
CA TYR A 98 -4.62 -15.86 9.80
C TYR A 98 -3.11 -16.05 9.58
N ILE A 99 -2.56 -17.19 10.02
CA ILE A 99 -1.14 -17.51 9.84
C ILE A 99 -0.79 -17.58 8.34
N LEU A 100 -1.63 -18.22 7.52
CA LEU A 100 -1.43 -18.30 6.08
C LEU A 100 -1.41 -16.91 5.43
N GLY A 101 -2.33 -16.01 5.79
CA GLY A 101 -2.35 -14.62 5.30
C GLY A 101 -1.04 -13.89 5.60
N THR A 102 -0.55 -14.01 6.82
CA THR A 102 0.74 -13.44 7.24
C THR A 102 1.91 -14.00 6.43
N ILE A 103 1.95 -15.34 6.22
CA ILE A 103 3.01 -16.00 5.45
C ILE A 103 3.01 -15.56 3.99
N PHE A 104 1.84 -15.54 3.33
CA PHE A 104 1.73 -15.16 1.93
C PHE A 104 2.17 -13.71 1.70
N SER A 105 1.72 -12.77 2.55
CA SER A 105 2.14 -11.37 2.51
C SER A 105 3.65 -11.21 2.75
N GLY A 106 4.20 -11.93 3.75
CA GLY A 106 5.63 -11.90 4.05
C GLY A 106 6.50 -12.43 2.92
N ILE A 107 6.09 -13.52 2.26
CA ILE A 107 6.80 -14.06 1.08
C ILE A 107 6.78 -13.05 -0.08
N ALA A 108 5.63 -12.42 -0.34
CA ALA A 108 5.50 -11.41 -1.39
C ALA A 108 6.45 -10.22 -1.14
N GLY A 109 6.51 -9.69 0.08
CA GLY A 109 7.46 -8.63 0.46
C GLY A 109 8.93 -9.04 0.30
N LYS A 110 9.29 -10.26 0.71
CA LYS A 110 10.65 -10.79 0.53
C LYS A 110 11.06 -10.92 -0.94
N ILE A 111 10.15 -11.34 -1.81
CA ILE A 111 10.40 -11.39 -3.26
C ILE A 111 10.67 -9.97 -3.78
N GLY A 112 9.86 -8.99 -3.35
CA GLY A 112 10.03 -7.58 -3.74
C GLY A 112 11.42 -7.05 -3.40
N ILE A 113 11.88 -7.19 -2.15
CA ILE A 113 13.24 -6.76 -1.74
C ILE A 113 14.33 -7.50 -2.52
N SER A 114 14.15 -8.81 -2.72
CA SER A 114 15.15 -9.62 -3.42
C SER A 114 15.37 -9.16 -4.86
N ILE A 115 14.30 -8.81 -5.57
CA ILE A 115 14.41 -8.32 -6.94
C ILE A 115 14.85 -6.86 -6.99
N ALA A 116 14.35 -5.99 -6.11
CA ALA A 116 14.70 -4.57 -6.10
C ALA A 116 16.21 -4.38 -5.91
N THR A 117 16.82 -5.03 -4.92
CA THR A 117 18.26 -4.97 -4.66
C THR A 117 19.14 -5.53 -5.80
N ILE A 118 18.58 -6.33 -6.72
CA ILE A 118 19.25 -6.75 -7.95
C ILE A 118 19.02 -5.70 -9.04
N ALA A 119 17.77 -5.26 -9.21
CA ALA A 119 17.36 -4.35 -10.26
C ALA A 119 18.02 -2.98 -10.13
N ASN A 120 18.22 -2.47 -8.90
CA ASN A 120 18.96 -1.23 -8.62
C ASN A 120 20.33 -1.24 -9.33
N ILE A 121 21.13 -2.28 -9.08
CA ILE A 121 22.47 -2.45 -9.69
C ILE A 121 22.37 -2.53 -11.21
N LYS A 122 21.41 -3.31 -11.71
CA LYS A 122 21.26 -3.54 -13.16
C LYS A 122 20.76 -2.30 -13.90
N ALA A 123 19.87 -1.53 -13.30
CA ALA A 123 19.40 -0.26 -13.85
C ALA A 123 20.52 0.79 -13.86
N ALA A 124 21.30 0.90 -12.76
CA ALA A 124 22.45 1.80 -12.67
C ALA A 124 23.48 1.54 -13.77
N GLU A 125 23.94 0.30 -13.92
CA GLU A 125 24.92 -0.03 -14.96
C GLU A 125 24.35 0.08 -16.39
N ALA A 126 23.06 -0.19 -16.57
CA ALA A 126 22.40 -0.07 -17.87
C ALA A 126 22.26 1.40 -18.31
N ALA A 127 22.31 2.37 -17.40
CA ALA A 127 22.28 3.80 -17.73
C ALA A 127 23.47 4.21 -18.60
N THR A 128 24.63 3.58 -18.44
CA THR A 128 25.80 3.80 -19.33
C THR A 128 25.56 3.39 -20.79
N LYS A 129 24.47 2.65 -21.06
CA LYS A 129 24.08 2.18 -22.41
C LYS A 129 22.88 2.92 -22.96
N GLY A 130 22.31 3.83 -22.19
CA GLY A 130 21.18 4.67 -22.57
C GLY A 130 19.94 4.48 -21.70
N ILE A 131 18.96 5.37 -21.87
CA ILE A 131 17.77 5.46 -21.06
C ILE A 131 16.87 4.21 -21.15
N LYS A 132 16.71 3.64 -22.35
CA LYS A 132 15.83 2.47 -22.57
C LYS A 132 16.31 1.19 -21.84
N PRO A 133 17.59 0.77 -21.90
CA PRO A 133 18.09 -0.37 -21.13
C PRO A 133 17.91 -0.19 -19.62
N SER A 134 18.19 1.00 -19.10
CA SER A 134 18.03 1.33 -17.68
C SER A 134 16.56 1.28 -17.27
N PHE A 135 15.67 1.95 -18.02
CA PHE A 135 14.21 1.88 -17.82
C PHE A 135 13.70 0.43 -17.79
N MET A 136 14.07 -0.39 -18.77
CA MET A 136 13.60 -1.77 -18.85
C MET A 136 14.10 -2.63 -17.70
N SER A 137 15.30 -2.37 -17.17
CA SER A 137 15.83 -3.08 -16.00
C SER A 137 15.05 -2.71 -14.73
N GLY A 138 14.75 -1.43 -14.52
CA GLY A 138 13.92 -0.95 -13.41
C GLY A 138 12.49 -1.44 -13.51
N PHE A 139 11.82 -1.23 -14.65
CA PHE A 139 10.41 -1.63 -14.83
C PHE A 139 10.21 -3.15 -14.69
N ARG A 140 11.06 -3.98 -15.29
CA ARG A 140 10.96 -5.42 -15.15
C ARG A 140 11.26 -5.90 -13.73
N GLY A 141 12.12 -5.19 -13.00
CA GLY A 141 12.31 -5.39 -11.57
C GLY A 141 11.01 -5.16 -10.79
N GLY A 142 10.36 -4.04 -10.99
CA GLY A 142 9.06 -3.74 -10.39
C GLY A 142 7.98 -4.74 -10.81
N ALA A 143 7.97 -5.16 -12.06
CA ALA A 143 7.01 -6.14 -12.59
C ALA A 143 7.11 -7.53 -11.95
N VAL A 144 8.30 -7.97 -11.55
CA VAL A 144 8.46 -9.21 -10.74
C VAL A 144 7.65 -9.11 -9.47
N MET A 145 7.75 -7.98 -8.78
CA MET A 145 7.01 -7.75 -7.55
C MET A 145 5.51 -7.70 -7.80
N GLY A 146 5.06 -6.94 -8.80
CA GLY A 146 3.64 -6.81 -9.13
C GLY A 146 2.98 -8.16 -9.40
N MET A 147 3.63 -9.02 -10.19
CA MET A 147 3.13 -10.36 -10.49
C MET A 147 3.17 -11.30 -9.28
N ALA A 148 4.22 -11.22 -8.45
CA ALA A 148 4.34 -12.04 -7.25
C ALA A 148 3.28 -11.67 -6.20
N VAL A 149 3.06 -10.37 -5.95
CA VAL A 149 2.10 -9.87 -4.96
C VAL A 149 0.67 -10.25 -5.34
N VAL A 150 0.24 -9.93 -6.57
CA VAL A 150 -1.15 -10.19 -6.98
C VAL A 150 -1.39 -11.68 -7.24
N GLY A 151 -0.40 -12.39 -7.78
CA GLY A 151 -0.46 -13.85 -7.92
C GLY A 151 -0.65 -14.55 -6.57
N SER A 152 0.09 -14.13 -5.53
CA SER A 152 -0.02 -14.74 -4.19
C SER A 152 -1.30 -14.33 -3.47
N SER A 153 -1.80 -13.09 -3.62
CA SER A 153 -3.07 -12.67 -3.01
C SER A 153 -4.27 -13.42 -3.59
N LEU A 154 -4.36 -13.53 -4.93
CA LEU A 154 -5.41 -14.28 -5.59
C LEU A 154 -5.34 -15.78 -5.26
N LEU A 155 -4.13 -16.36 -5.29
CA LEU A 155 -3.94 -17.78 -4.94
C LEU A 155 -4.34 -18.05 -3.49
N GLY A 156 -3.92 -17.20 -2.55
CA GLY A 156 -4.23 -17.37 -1.12
C GLY A 156 -5.73 -17.32 -0.84
N VAL A 157 -6.43 -16.30 -1.32
CA VAL A 157 -7.89 -16.17 -1.19
C VAL A 157 -8.59 -17.38 -1.83
N THR A 158 -8.15 -17.77 -3.04
CA THR A 158 -8.76 -18.91 -3.74
C THR A 158 -8.58 -20.22 -2.99
N LEU A 159 -7.37 -20.50 -2.46
CA LEU A 159 -7.09 -21.73 -1.71
C LEU A 159 -7.87 -21.79 -0.39
N VAL A 160 -7.90 -20.70 0.36
CA VAL A 160 -8.66 -20.65 1.62
C VAL A 160 -10.13 -20.91 1.35
N PHE A 161 -10.74 -20.23 0.38
CA PHE A 161 -12.15 -20.42 0.07
C PHE A 161 -12.46 -21.79 -0.54
N LEU A 162 -11.59 -22.32 -1.40
CA LEU A 162 -11.76 -23.65 -2.00
C LEU A 162 -11.73 -24.77 -0.95
N ILE A 163 -10.87 -24.64 0.07
CA ILE A 163 -10.69 -25.67 1.11
C ILE A 163 -11.76 -25.57 2.18
N THR A 164 -12.10 -24.35 2.61
CA THR A 164 -12.99 -24.13 3.76
C THR A 164 -14.45 -23.93 3.34
N GLY A 165 -14.71 -23.32 2.21
CA GLY A 165 -16.03 -22.83 1.81
C GLY A 165 -16.55 -21.71 2.72
N ASP A 166 -15.72 -21.20 3.63
CA ASP A 166 -16.10 -20.28 4.71
C ASP A 166 -15.54 -18.88 4.48
N THR A 167 -16.42 -17.89 4.49
CA THR A 167 -16.08 -16.48 4.34
C THR A 167 -15.40 -15.90 5.59
N THR A 168 -15.71 -16.44 6.77
CA THR A 168 -15.10 -16.03 8.03
C THR A 168 -13.61 -16.41 8.06
N ALA A 169 -13.26 -17.56 7.47
CA ALA A 169 -11.87 -17.96 7.26
C ALA A 169 -11.12 -16.99 6.33
N LEU A 170 -11.80 -16.42 5.32
CA LEU A 170 -11.23 -15.37 4.46
C LEU A 170 -10.93 -14.08 5.21
N LEU A 171 -11.81 -13.68 6.13
CA LEU A 171 -11.55 -12.51 6.99
C LEU A 171 -10.35 -12.77 7.91
N GLY A 172 -10.17 -14.00 8.40
CA GLY A 172 -8.97 -14.41 9.13
C GLY A 172 -7.71 -14.31 8.28
N PHE A 173 -7.73 -14.80 7.03
CA PHE A 173 -6.64 -14.68 6.07
C PHE A 173 -6.33 -13.21 5.75
N SER A 174 -7.35 -12.38 5.54
CA SER A 174 -7.22 -10.95 5.31
C SER A 174 -6.59 -10.25 6.51
N PHE A 175 -7.01 -10.57 7.75
CA PHE A 175 -6.41 -10.00 8.96
C PHE A 175 -4.94 -10.38 9.13
N GLY A 176 -4.55 -11.59 8.72
CA GLY A 176 -3.14 -12.00 8.68
C GLY A 176 -2.33 -11.14 7.69
N ALA A 177 -2.89 -10.90 6.51
CA ALA A 177 -2.31 -10.01 5.50
C ALA A 177 -2.17 -8.58 6.02
N SER A 178 -3.23 -8.02 6.62
CA SER A 178 -3.27 -6.66 7.18
C SER A 178 -2.29 -6.49 8.35
N SER A 179 -2.16 -7.51 9.19
CA SER A 179 -1.16 -7.50 10.26
C SER A 179 0.26 -7.36 9.70
N MET A 180 0.59 -8.15 8.68
CA MET A 180 1.89 -8.07 8.00
C MET A 180 2.08 -6.70 7.33
N ALA A 181 1.05 -6.22 6.61
CA ALA A 181 1.09 -4.95 5.91
C ALA A 181 1.29 -3.76 6.86
N LEU A 182 0.61 -3.75 8.00
CA LEU A 182 0.75 -2.69 9.01
C LEU A 182 2.19 -2.59 9.52
N PHE A 183 2.81 -3.72 9.83
CA PHE A 183 4.21 -3.76 10.28
C PHE A 183 5.17 -3.39 9.16
N ALA A 184 5.05 -3.99 7.99
CA ALA A 184 5.96 -3.73 6.87
C ALA A 184 5.87 -2.28 6.37
N LYS A 185 4.64 -1.71 6.27
CA LYS A 185 4.45 -0.35 5.77
C LYS A 185 4.87 0.70 6.78
N ALA A 186 4.39 0.63 8.02
CA ALA A 186 4.72 1.62 9.04
C ALA A 186 6.18 1.45 9.54
N GLY A 187 6.65 0.22 9.73
CA GLY A 187 8.02 -0.07 10.12
C GLY A 187 9.04 0.32 9.06
N GLY A 188 8.80 -0.09 7.81
CA GLY A 188 9.62 0.32 6.66
C GLY A 188 9.62 1.84 6.48
N GLY A 189 8.47 2.50 6.62
CA GLY A 189 8.35 3.96 6.55
C GLY A 189 9.14 4.69 7.64
N ILE A 190 9.08 4.22 8.90
CA ILE A 190 9.91 4.80 9.98
C ILE A 190 11.40 4.58 9.69
N PHE A 191 11.78 3.41 9.20
CA PHE A 191 13.17 3.12 8.85
C PHE A 191 13.68 4.07 7.77
N THR A 192 13.01 4.10 6.61
CA THR A 192 13.46 4.89 5.45
C THR A 192 13.52 6.38 5.79
N LYS A 193 12.49 6.93 6.43
CA LYS A 193 12.46 8.37 6.72
C LYS A 193 13.36 8.79 7.89
N THR A 194 13.71 7.87 8.77
CA THR A 194 14.81 8.09 9.73
C THR A 194 16.13 8.31 9.00
N ALA A 195 16.45 7.46 8.03
CA ALA A 195 17.70 7.53 7.28
C ALA A 195 17.76 8.75 6.35
N ASP A 196 16.72 8.94 5.55
CA ASP A 196 16.57 10.01 4.56
C ASP A 196 16.67 11.41 5.22
N ILE A 197 15.80 11.73 6.19
CA ILE A 197 15.83 13.01 6.92
C ILE A 197 17.21 13.28 7.54
N SER A 198 17.83 12.26 8.13
CA SER A 198 19.13 12.40 8.79
C SER A 198 20.26 12.59 7.77
N ALA A 199 20.20 11.88 6.62
CA ALA A 199 21.15 12.03 5.55
C ALA A 199 21.06 13.44 4.92
N ASP A 200 19.84 13.91 4.66
CA ASP A 200 19.57 15.22 4.07
C ASP A 200 19.99 16.37 4.98
N LEU A 201 19.61 16.34 6.26
CA LEU A 201 19.98 17.39 7.20
C LEU A 201 21.50 17.50 7.37
N CYS A 202 22.18 16.39 7.64
CA CYS A 202 23.62 16.43 7.86
C CYS A 202 24.40 16.62 6.56
N GLY A 203 23.98 15.96 5.47
CA GLY A 203 24.67 16.00 4.18
C GLY A 203 24.41 17.29 3.42
N LYS A 204 23.17 17.53 3.02
CA LYS A 204 22.81 18.67 2.13
C LYS A 204 22.83 20.01 2.86
N VAL A 205 22.23 20.06 4.08
CA VAL A 205 22.02 21.35 4.78
C VAL A 205 23.25 21.76 5.57
N GLU A 206 23.86 20.87 6.35
CA GLU A 206 25.00 21.23 7.21
C GLU A 206 26.35 21.19 6.47
N LEU A 207 26.61 20.15 5.69
CA LEU A 207 27.91 19.92 5.05
C LEU A 207 27.97 20.39 3.58
N GLY A 208 26.79 20.55 2.92
CA GLY A 208 26.73 20.94 1.50
C GLY A 208 27.29 19.89 0.55
N ILE A 209 27.29 18.61 0.96
CA ILE A 209 27.70 17.49 0.09
C ILE A 209 26.52 16.99 -0.76
N PRO A 210 26.77 16.30 -1.89
CA PRO A 210 25.71 15.67 -2.69
C PRO A 210 24.82 14.71 -1.90
N GLU A 211 23.66 14.38 -2.44
CA GLU A 211 22.65 13.53 -1.80
C GLU A 211 23.21 12.14 -1.48
N ASP A 212 23.73 11.47 -2.50
CA ASP A 212 24.25 10.11 -2.40
C ASP A 212 25.78 10.09 -2.20
N ASP A 213 26.33 11.08 -1.51
CA ASP A 213 27.78 11.12 -1.26
C ASP A 213 28.20 9.97 -0.31
N PRO A 214 29.14 9.11 -0.74
CA PRO A 214 29.57 7.96 0.08
C PRO A 214 30.23 8.33 1.42
N ARG A 215 30.59 9.60 1.62
CA ARG A 215 31.08 10.10 2.92
C ARG A 215 29.97 10.24 3.96
N ASN A 216 28.71 10.28 3.53
CA ASN A 216 27.57 10.35 4.45
C ASN A 216 27.30 8.98 5.09
N PRO A 217 27.43 8.84 6.43
CA PRO A 217 27.21 7.56 7.09
C PRO A 217 25.81 6.96 6.93
N ALA A 218 24.80 7.79 6.65
CA ALA A 218 23.41 7.35 6.50
C ALA A 218 23.03 6.98 5.06
N VAL A 219 23.85 7.26 4.03
CA VAL A 219 23.50 7.06 2.62
C VAL A 219 23.12 5.60 2.29
N ILE A 220 23.82 4.63 2.86
CA ILE A 220 23.47 3.21 2.65
C ILE A 220 22.18 2.85 3.40
N ALA A 221 21.94 3.41 4.59
CA ALA A 221 20.70 3.19 5.32
C ALA A 221 19.50 3.77 4.58
N ASP A 222 19.66 4.92 3.91
CA ASP A 222 18.66 5.55 3.06
C ASP A 222 18.29 4.66 1.87
N ASN A 223 19.27 4.25 1.07
CA ASN A 223 19.07 3.29 -0.03
C ASN A 223 18.48 1.93 0.42
N VAL A 224 18.78 1.46 1.64
CA VAL A 224 18.12 0.30 2.24
C VAL A 224 16.66 0.62 2.52
N GLY A 225 16.38 1.82 3.00
CA GLY A 225 15.06 2.32 3.32
C GLY A 225 14.09 2.23 2.15
N ASP A 226 14.50 2.68 0.97
CA ASP A 226 13.70 2.57 -0.26
C ASP A 226 13.29 1.13 -0.58
N ASN A 227 14.22 0.18 -0.42
CA ASN A 227 13.92 -1.22 -0.67
C ASN A 227 12.96 -1.82 0.37
N VAL A 228 13.03 -1.42 1.63
CA VAL A 228 12.19 -2.01 2.69
C VAL A 228 10.89 -1.25 2.91
N GLY A 229 10.90 0.08 2.82
CA GLY A 229 9.72 0.94 3.00
C GLY A 229 8.88 1.06 1.73
N ASP A 230 9.53 1.50 0.64
CA ASP A 230 8.82 1.87 -0.59
C ASP A 230 8.61 0.68 -1.53
N VAL A 231 9.43 -0.37 -1.48
CA VAL A 231 9.17 -1.59 -2.24
C VAL A 231 8.38 -2.59 -1.38
N ALA A 232 8.97 -3.17 -0.34
CA ALA A 232 8.30 -4.25 0.40
C ALA A 232 7.09 -3.78 1.19
N GLY A 233 7.18 -2.63 1.87
CA GLY A 233 6.06 -2.06 2.62
C GLY A 233 4.85 -1.72 1.74
N MET A 234 5.10 -1.14 0.56
CA MET A 234 4.03 -0.86 -0.43
C MET A 234 3.43 -2.16 -0.98
N GLY A 235 4.26 -3.14 -1.29
CA GLY A 235 3.76 -4.42 -1.77
C GLY A 235 2.90 -5.16 -0.76
N ALA A 236 3.24 -5.09 0.52
CA ALA A 236 2.43 -5.65 1.59
C ALA A 236 1.09 -4.91 1.75
N ASP A 237 1.07 -3.58 1.63
CA ASP A 237 -0.13 -2.75 1.68
C ASP A 237 -1.10 -3.07 0.52
N LEU A 238 -0.58 -3.18 -0.71
CA LEU A 238 -1.40 -3.52 -1.87
C LEU A 238 -1.80 -5.01 -1.90
N PHE A 239 -0.99 -5.90 -1.34
CA PHE A 239 -1.40 -7.28 -1.07
C PHE A 239 -2.61 -7.32 -0.14
N ASP A 240 -2.54 -6.61 0.97
CA ASP A 240 -3.61 -6.49 1.96
C ASP A 240 -4.88 -5.91 1.33
N SER A 241 -4.79 -4.78 0.66
CA SER A 241 -5.94 -4.13 0.01
C SER A 241 -6.62 -5.04 -1.02
N ASN A 242 -5.85 -5.80 -1.80
CA ASN A 242 -6.38 -6.75 -2.78
C ASN A 242 -7.07 -7.95 -2.11
N VAL A 243 -6.48 -8.50 -1.06
CA VAL A 243 -7.08 -9.59 -0.27
C VAL A 243 -8.36 -9.11 0.41
N ALA A 244 -8.32 -7.93 1.06
CA ALA A 244 -9.45 -7.38 1.81
C ALA A 244 -10.65 -7.07 0.91
N SER A 245 -10.41 -6.53 -0.30
CA SER A 245 -11.48 -6.26 -1.26
C SER A 245 -12.16 -7.55 -1.76
N MET A 246 -11.35 -8.58 -2.08
CA MET A 246 -11.88 -9.88 -2.48
C MET A 246 -12.62 -10.56 -1.32
N ALA A 247 -12.09 -10.51 -0.10
CA ALA A 247 -12.74 -11.08 1.07
C ALA A 247 -14.09 -10.40 1.34
N ALA A 248 -14.15 -9.06 1.34
CA ALA A 248 -15.40 -8.32 1.50
C ALA A 248 -16.43 -8.67 0.40
N ALA A 249 -15.98 -8.73 -0.86
CA ALA A 249 -16.86 -9.10 -1.97
C ALA A 249 -17.37 -10.54 -1.86
N LEU A 250 -16.54 -11.49 -1.41
CA LEU A 250 -16.94 -12.90 -1.22
C LEU A 250 -17.87 -13.08 -0.03
N VAL A 251 -17.72 -12.31 1.08
CA VAL A 251 -18.67 -12.28 2.19
C VAL A 251 -20.06 -11.85 1.69
N MET A 252 -20.12 -10.75 0.94
CA MET A 252 -21.39 -10.26 0.38
C MET A 252 -21.97 -11.22 -0.67
N ALA A 253 -21.11 -11.78 -1.54
CA ALA A 253 -21.51 -12.77 -2.55
C ALA A 253 -22.12 -14.02 -1.90
N ALA A 254 -21.47 -14.57 -0.86
CA ALA A 254 -21.96 -15.77 -0.17
C ALA A 254 -23.32 -15.53 0.50
N ALA A 255 -23.54 -14.36 1.09
CA ALA A 255 -24.84 -13.99 1.66
C ALA A 255 -25.95 -13.96 0.59
N LEU A 256 -25.66 -13.42 -0.60
CA LEU A 256 -26.58 -13.38 -1.75
C LEU A 256 -26.80 -14.79 -2.33
N ASP A 257 -25.73 -15.55 -2.51
CA ASP A 257 -25.77 -16.89 -3.10
C ASP A 257 -26.52 -17.88 -2.20
N LYS A 258 -26.43 -17.74 -0.88
CA LYS A 258 -27.21 -18.53 0.09
C LYS A 258 -28.72 -18.32 -0.06
N THR A 259 -29.15 -17.10 -0.35
CA THR A 259 -30.57 -16.79 -0.58
C THR A 259 -31.05 -17.21 -1.96
N ALA A 260 -30.19 -17.15 -2.99
CA ALA A 260 -30.52 -17.50 -4.37
C ALA A 260 -30.38 -19.01 -4.68
N GLY A 261 -29.75 -19.78 -3.80
CA GLY A 261 -29.51 -21.22 -3.99
C GLY A 261 -28.45 -21.55 -5.05
N GLY A 262 -27.38 -20.73 -5.15
CA GLY A 262 -26.33 -20.93 -6.13
C GLY A 262 -24.97 -20.36 -5.68
N PHE A 263 -24.04 -20.13 -6.63
CA PHE A 263 -22.71 -19.58 -6.40
C PHE A 263 -22.31 -18.57 -7.49
N VAL A 264 -23.29 -17.92 -8.12
CA VAL A 264 -23.05 -17.05 -9.28
C VAL A 264 -22.29 -15.79 -8.88
N ASN A 265 -22.62 -15.18 -7.74
CA ASN A 265 -21.98 -13.96 -7.27
C ASN A 265 -20.53 -14.23 -6.85
N ALA A 266 -20.26 -15.30 -6.10
CA ALA A 266 -18.90 -15.70 -5.75
C ALA A 266 -18.07 -16.07 -6.99
N ALA A 267 -18.66 -16.75 -7.97
CA ALA A 267 -18.02 -17.06 -9.26
C ALA A 267 -17.62 -15.79 -10.02
N MET A 268 -18.45 -14.76 -9.99
CA MET A 268 -18.17 -13.46 -10.61
C MET A 268 -16.97 -12.75 -9.95
N VAL A 269 -16.85 -12.80 -8.61
CA VAL A 269 -15.69 -12.24 -7.89
C VAL A 269 -14.40 -12.91 -8.36
N PHE A 270 -14.33 -14.25 -8.36
CA PHE A 270 -13.14 -14.98 -8.82
C PHE A 270 -12.86 -14.74 -10.30
N CYS A 271 -13.86 -14.68 -11.14
CA CYS A 271 -13.71 -14.39 -12.57
C CYS A 271 -13.06 -13.03 -12.79
N TYR A 272 -13.57 -11.98 -12.15
CA TYR A 272 -13.06 -10.62 -12.33
C TYR A 272 -11.66 -10.45 -11.73
N ALA A 273 -11.39 -11.03 -10.57
CA ALA A 273 -10.06 -11.01 -9.98
C ALA A 273 -9.03 -11.74 -10.87
N ALA A 274 -9.40 -12.89 -11.41
CA ALA A 274 -8.54 -13.64 -12.34
C ALA A 274 -8.28 -12.88 -13.65
N ILE A 275 -9.30 -12.26 -14.24
CA ILE A 275 -9.15 -11.41 -15.44
C ILE A 275 -8.28 -10.20 -15.13
N GLY A 276 -8.38 -9.61 -13.93
CA GLY A 276 -7.55 -8.49 -13.50
C GLY A 276 -6.06 -8.84 -13.47
N LEU A 277 -5.71 -9.97 -12.86
CA LEU A 277 -4.33 -10.47 -12.87
C LEU A 277 -3.86 -10.80 -14.29
N PHE A 278 -4.73 -11.39 -15.11
CA PHE A 278 -4.41 -11.71 -16.52
C PHE A 278 -4.20 -10.45 -17.36
N ALA A 279 -5.02 -9.42 -17.18
CA ALA A 279 -4.86 -8.12 -17.83
C ALA A 279 -3.53 -7.44 -17.41
N SER A 280 -3.19 -7.49 -16.11
CA SER A 280 -1.92 -6.99 -15.60
C SER A 280 -0.73 -7.77 -16.19
N LEU A 281 -0.84 -9.08 -16.33
CA LEU A 281 0.17 -9.93 -16.95
C LEU A 281 0.41 -9.55 -18.43
N ILE A 282 -0.66 -9.35 -19.21
CA ILE A 282 -0.54 -8.89 -20.60
C ILE A 282 0.10 -7.49 -20.65
N GLY A 283 -0.35 -6.57 -19.80
CA GLY A 283 0.18 -5.21 -19.72
C GLY A 283 1.68 -5.20 -19.44
N VAL A 284 2.12 -5.96 -18.43
CA VAL A 284 3.54 -6.09 -18.06
C VAL A 284 4.38 -6.69 -19.20
N LEU A 285 3.91 -7.76 -19.82
CA LEU A 285 4.64 -8.44 -20.91
C LEU A 285 4.67 -7.61 -22.20
N SER A 286 3.65 -6.77 -22.43
CA SER A 286 3.58 -5.88 -23.59
C SER A 286 4.31 -4.54 -23.39
N ALA A 287 4.73 -4.24 -22.18
CA ALA A 287 5.39 -2.97 -21.83
C ALA A 287 6.66 -2.75 -22.65
N ARG A 288 6.74 -1.61 -23.32
CA ARG A 288 7.87 -1.23 -24.18
C ARG A 288 8.12 0.27 -24.09
N MET A 289 9.37 0.66 -24.15
CA MET A 289 9.79 2.04 -24.35
C MET A 289 10.56 2.14 -25.66
N LYS A 290 10.32 3.20 -26.44
CA LYS A 290 11.10 3.52 -27.64
C LYS A 290 12.46 4.10 -27.22
N GLU A 291 13.45 4.04 -28.08
CA GLU A 291 14.72 4.74 -27.86
C GLU A 291 14.49 6.25 -27.84
N GLY A 292 15.02 6.93 -26.80
CA GLY A 292 14.73 8.36 -26.59
C GLY A 292 13.29 8.68 -26.20
N GLY A 293 12.48 7.66 -25.82
CA GLY A 293 11.09 7.86 -25.37
C GLY A 293 11.00 8.41 -23.95
N ASP A 294 9.87 9.04 -23.63
CA ASP A 294 9.54 9.53 -22.29
C ASP A 294 9.14 8.37 -21.37
N PRO A 295 9.86 8.13 -20.24
CA PRO A 295 9.55 7.07 -19.29
C PRO A 295 8.17 7.19 -18.64
N THR A 296 7.76 8.42 -18.26
CA THR A 296 6.44 8.69 -17.66
C THR A 296 5.30 8.29 -18.59
N ARG A 297 5.44 8.66 -19.87
CA ARG A 297 4.45 8.28 -20.90
C ARG A 297 4.39 6.76 -21.10
N ALA A 298 5.52 6.06 -21.04
CA ALA A 298 5.56 4.61 -21.17
C ALA A 298 4.81 3.93 -20.02
N LEU A 299 5.07 4.34 -18.77
CA LEU A 299 4.41 3.80 -17.57
C LEU A 299 2.90 4.06 -17.58
N ASN A 300 2.48 5.30 -17.87
CA ASN A 300 1.06 5.65 -17.94
C ASN A 300 0.33 4.90 -19.07
N THR A 301 0.97 4.74 -20.25
CA THR A 301 0.39 3.99 -21.36
C THR A 301 0.14 2.53 -20.98
N ASN A 302 1.08 1.89 -20.28
CA ASN A 302 0.93 0.52 -19.80
C ASN A 302 -0.27 0.38 -18.84
N THR A 303 -0.48 1.35 -17.96
CA THR A 303 -1.64 1.39 -17.05
C THR A 303 -2.94 1.50 -17.82
N TYR A 304 -3.03 2.44 -18.78
CA TYR A 304 -4.26 2.62 -19.58
C TYR A 304 -4.59 1.41 -20.46
N VAL A 305 -3.58 0.78 -21.06
CA VAL A 305 -3.76 -0.45 -21.84
C VAL A 305 -4.27 -1.57 -20.95
N THR A 306 -3.69 -1.77 -19.77
CA THR A 306 -4.14 -2.78 -18.80
C THR A 306 -5.59 -2.53 -18.38
N THR A 307 -5.95 -1.27 -18.09
CA THR A 307 -7.31 -0.84 -17.77
C THR A 307 -8.31 -1.21 -18.88
N ALA A 308 -7.97 -0.90 -20.12
CA ALA A 308 -8.82 -1.22 -21.27
C ALA A 308 -8.99 -2.73 -21.48
N ILE A 309 -7.90 -3.50 -21.34
CA ILE A 309 -7.94 -4.97 -21.44
C ILE A 309 -8.87 -5.55 -20.38
N PHE A 310 -8.77 -5.12 -19.13
CA PHE A 310 -9.66 -5.58 -18.05
C PHE A 310 -11.12 -5.27 -18.36
N ALA A 311 -11.45 -4.03 -18.71
CA ALA A 311 -12.82 -3.63 -19.00
C ALA A 311 -13.45 -4.43 -20.13
N VAL A 312 -12.70 -4.68 -21.21
CA VAL A 312 -13.16 -5.46 -22.35
C VAL A 312 -13.32 -6.94 -21.99
N LEU A 313 -12.33 -7.55 -21.33
CA LEU A 313 -12.39 -8.98 -21.00
C LEU A 313 -13.49 -9.28 -19.97
N THR A 314 -13.73 -8.39 -18.99
CA THR A 314 -14.83 -8.57 -18.04
C THR A 314 -16.19 -8.34 -18.68
N ALA A 315 -16.34 -7.45 -19.67
CA ALA A 315 -17.56 -7.31 -20.44
C ALA A 315 -17.86 -8.60 -21.26
N ILE A 316 -16.84 -9.17 -21.90
CA ILE A 316 -16.96 -10.45 -22.62
C ILE A 316 -17.34 -11.57 -21.64
N ALA A 317 -16.71 -11.64 -20.48
CA ALA A 317 -17.03 -12.65 -19.47
C ALA A 317 -18.47 -12.47 -18.93
N THR A 318 -18.90 -11.24 -18.69
CA THR A 318 -20.27 -10.92 -18.27
C THR A 318 -21.30 -11.43 -19.27
N TYR A 319 -21.06 -11.20 -20.55
CA TYR A 319 -21.92 -11.72 -21.62
C TYR A 319 -21.86 -13.27 -21.73
N ALA A 320 -20.67 -13.83 -21.69
CA ALA A 320 -20.45 -15.26 -21.91
C ALA A 320 -20.99 -16.15 -20.78
N PHE A 321 -20.93 -15.67 -19.54
CA PHE A 321 -21.35 -16.41 -18.35
C PHE A 321 -22.71 -15.96 -17.80
N ASP A 322 -23.39 -15.06 -18.50
CA ASP A 322 -24.69 -14.51 -18.11
C ASP A 322 -24.68 -13.85 -16.72
N PHE A 323 -23.59 -13.11 -16.44
CA PHE A 323 -23.47 -12.31 -15.23
C PHE A 323 -24.29 -11.02 -15.35
N LYS A 324 -24.57 -10.37 -14.21
CA LYS A 324 -25.36 -9.14 -14.15
C LYS A 324 -24.56 -7.94 -14.64
N TRP A 325 -25.06 -7.23 -15.64
CA TRP A 325 -24.40 -6.06 -16.22
C TRP A 325 -24.28 -4.89 -15.25
N GLU A 326 -25.21 -4.78 -14.31
CA GLU A 326 -25.18 -3.77 -13.24
C GLU A 326 -23.93 -3.93 -12.37
N ILE A 327 -23.55 -5.17 -12.06
CA ILE A 327 -22.34 -5.46 -11.28
C ILE A 327 -21.08 -5.19 -12.10
N TRP A 328 -21.10 -5.51 -13.41
CA TRP A 328 -20.00 -5.12 -14.31
C TRP A 328 -19.85 -3.61 -14.36
N ALA A 329 -20.95 -2.86 -14.48
CA ALA A 329 -20.93 -1.39 -14.50
C ALA A 329 -20.37 -0.80 -13.18
N ALA A 330 -20.74 -1.37 -12.03
CA ALA A 330 -20.17 -0.99 -10.73
C ALA A 330 -18.65 -1.20 -10.70
N SER A 331 -18.18 -2.38 -11.16
CA SER A 331 -16.74 -2.70 -11.26
C SER A 331 -15.99 -1.75 -12.20
N ALA A 332 -16.57 -1.44 -13.36
CA ALA A 332 -15.98 -0.53 -14.33
C ALA A 332 -15.92 0.92 -13.81
N ILE A 333 -16.94 1.36 -13.05
CA ILE A 333 -16.94 2.69 -12.40
C ILE A 333 -15.84 2.77 -11.35
N GLY A 334 -15.68 1.74 -10.51
CA GLY A 334 -14.59 1.67 -9.55
C GLY A 334 -13.22 1.84 -10.20
N LEU A 335 -12.97 1.09 -11.28
CA LEU A 335 -11.74 1.19 -12.06
C LEU A 335 -11.53 2.59 -12.67
N ALA A 336 -12.56 3.15 -13.30
CA ALA A 336 -12.50 4.48 -13.91
C ALA A 336 -12.20 5.58 -12.86
N VAL A 337 -12.83 5.50 -11.70
CA VAL A 337 -12.59 6.45 -10.60
C VAL A 337 -11.18 6.30 -10.05
N GLY A 338 -10.63 5.08 -9.98
CA GLY A 338 -9.23 4.88 -9.60
C GLY A 338 -8.25 5.62 -10.49
N VAL A 339 -8.45 5.55 -11.81
CA VAL A 339 -7.65 6.29 -12.79
C VAL A 339 -7.83 7.81 -12.61
N ILE A 340 -9.06 8.28 -12.37
CA ILE A 340 -9.36 9.72 -12.16
C ILE A 340 -8.66 10.23 -10.89
N ILE A 341 -8.67 9.45 -9.79
CA ILE A 341 -7.98 9.81 -8.54
C ILE A 341 -6.46 9.90 -8.77
N GLY A 342 -5.89 8.95 -9.53
CA GLY A 342 -4.50 9.02 -9.93
C GLY A 342 -4.15 10.31 -10.70
N ILE A 343 -4.99 10.68 -11.69
CA ILE A 343 -4.83 11.94 -12.45
C ILE A 343 -4.98 13.17 -11.54
N ALA A 344 -5.89 13.13 -10.57
CA ALA A 344 -6.05 14.23 -9.62
C ALA A 344 -4.81 14.40 -8.72
N SER A 345 -4.25 13.29 -8.23
CA SER A 345 -3.00 13.33 -7.45
C SER A 345 -1.83 13.86 -8.29
N ASP A 346 -1.69 13.41 -9.55
CA ASP A 346 -0.72 13.92 -10.50
C ASP A 346 -0.81 15.43 -10.67
N TYR A 347 -2.03 15.97 -10.86
CA TYR A 347 -2.23 17.41 -11.03
C TYR A 347 -1.68 18.24 -9.86
N PHE A 348 -1.78 17.74 -8.63
CA PHE A 348 -1.32 18.48 -7.46
C PHE A 348 0.16 18.26 -7.14
N THR A 349 0.78 17.22 -7.68
CA THR A 349 2.15 16.82 -7.31
C THR A 349 3.17 16.88 -8.46
N ASP A 350 2.74 16.93 -9.73
CA ASP A 350 3.64 16.99 -10.89
C ASP A 350 4.34 18.36 -10.96
N ASP A 351 5.66 18.37 -11.13
CA ASP A 351 6.53 19.55 -11.24
C ASP A 351 6.19 20.49 -12.41
N ARG A 352 5.47 20.00 -13.40
CA ARG A 352 4.97 20.78 -14.56
C ARG A 352 3.65 21.51 -14.27
N ARG A 353 3.06 21.35 -13.09
CA ARG A 353 1.73 21.83 -12.76
C ARG A 353 1.75 23.07 -11.85
N PRO A 354 0.70 23.91 -11.95
CA PRO A 354 0.62 25.15 -11.18
C PRO A 354 0.77 25.01 -9.66
N PRO A 355 0.27 23.95 -8.97
CA PRO A 355 0.44 23.83 -7.53
C PRO A 355 1.91 23.77 -7.11
N VAL A 356 2.74 22.99 -7.80
CA VAL A 356 4.18 22.89 -7.54
C VAL A 356 4.88 24.23 -7.76
N HIS A 357 4.56 24.93 -8.87
CA HIS A 357 5.12 26.27 -9.14
C HIS A 357 4.72 27.30 -8.09
N ALA A 358 3.48 27.22 -7.56
CA ALA A 358 3.00 28.12 -6.51
C ALA A 358 3.76 27.90 -5.20
N VAL A 359 4.02 26.64 -4.82
CA VAL A 359 4.81 26.32 -3.62
C VAL A 359 6.28 26.70 -3.83
N ALA A 360 6.85 26.46 -5.03
CA ALA A 360 8.21 26.90 -5.36
C ALA A 360 8.38 28.42 -5.22
N LYS A 361 7.38 29.19 -5.66
CA LYS A 361 7.36 30.63 -5.43
C LYS A 361 7.24 31.01 -3.96
N ALA A 362 6.48 30.25 -3.17
CA ALA A 362 6.37 30.46 -1.73
C ALA A 362 7.71 30.19 -1.01
N CYS A 363 8.55 29.28 -1.55
CA CYS A 363 9.89 29.02 -1.02
C CYS A 363 10.79 30.25 -1.05
N GLU A 364 10.61 31.18 -2.00
CA GLU A 364 11.36 32.46 -2.04
C GLU A 364 11.12 33.33 -0.80
N SER A 365 9.96 33.15 -0.14
CA SER A 365 9.58 33.87 1.08
C SER A 365 9.99 33.14 2.37
N GLY A 366 10.54 31.93 2.26
CA GLY A 366 11.10 31.16 3.36
C GLY A 366 10.27 29.95 3.80
N PRO A 367 10.83 29.13 4.74
CA PRO A 367 10.27 27.83 5.10
C PRO A 367 8.83 27.85 5.64
N ALA A 368 8.48 28.88 6.41
CA ALA A 368 7.12 29.01 6.97
C ALA A 368 6.05 29.09 5.87
N PHE A 369 6.33 29.84 4.80
CA PHE A 369 5.42 29.95 3.66
C PHE A 369 5.40 28.66 2.83
N THR A 370 6.54 27.97 2.69
CA THR A 370 6.64 26.67 2.05
C THR A 370 5.73 25.65 2.75
N ILE A 371 5.81 25.55 4.07
CA ILE A 371 4.99 24.62 4.86
C ILE A 371 3.50 24.98 4.74
N LEU A 372 3.15 26.27 4.96
CA LEU A 372 1.76 26.72 4.89
C LEU A 372 1.13 26.44 3.52
N SER A 373 1.88 26.73 2.45
CA SER A 373 1.43 26.53 1.07
C SER A 373 1.21 25.04 0.75
N GLY A 374 2.16 24.18 1.12
CA GLY A 374 2.06 22.74 0.88
C GLY A 374 0.94 22.08 1.68
N VAL A 375 0.73 22.45 2.94
CA VAL A 375 -0.42 22.00 3.74
C VAL A 375 -1.73 22.42 3.07
N SER A 376 -1.82 23.68 2.61
CA SER A 376 -3.03 24.21 1.99
C SER A 376 -3.39 23.48 0.69
N TYR A 377 -2.44 23.32 -0.23
CA TYR A 377 -2.66 22.57 -1.47
C TYR A 377 -2.90 21.08 -1.23
N GLY A 378 -2.26 20.48 -0.24
CA GLY A 378 -2.52 19.10 0.15
C GLY A 378 -3.95 18.89 0.65
N LEU A 379 -4.49 19.79 1.48
CA LEU A 379 -5.89 19.74 1.91
C LEU A 379 -6.86 19.92 0.73
N ILE A 380 -6.56 20.84 -0.17
CA ILE A 380 -7.38 21.05 -1.40
C ILE A 380 -7.36 19.79 -2.26
N SER A 381 -6.22 19.11 -2.39
CA SER A 381 -6.04 17.93 -3.22
C SER A 381 -6.84 16.70 -2.74
N ALA A 382 -7.20 16.66 -1.46
CA ALA A 382 -8.01 15.58 -0.92
C ALA A 382 -9.46 15.61 -1.45
N LEU A 383 -10.01 16.79 -1.74
CA LEU A 383 -11.40 16.94 -2.14
C LEU A 383 -11.78 16.20 -3.43
N PRO A 384 -11.07 16.33 -4.56
CA PRO A 384 -11.41 15.60 -5.78
C PRO A 384 -11.42 14.09 -5.60
N SER A 385 -10.44 13.56 -4.85
CA SER A 385 -10.32 12.12 -4.57
C SER A 385 -11.45 11.62 -3.68
N MET A 386 -11.81 12.34 -2.63
CA MET A 386 -12.94 11.99 -1.76
C MET A 386 -14.27 12.04 -2.51
N ILE A 387 -14.48 13.04 -3.37
CA ILE A 387 -15.66 13.11 -4.25
C ILE A 387 -15.67 11.89 -5.19
N GLY A 388 -14.54 11.52 -5.79
CA GLY A 388 -14.43 10.36 -6.65
C GLY A 388 -14.85 9.07 -5.95
N ILE A 389 -14.32 8.82 -4.75
CA ILE A 389 -14.68 7.65 -3.93
C ILE A 389 -16.18 7.65 -3.60
N GLY A 390 -16.71 8.79 -3.14
CA GLY A 390 -18.12 8.92 -2.77
C GLY A 390 -19.05 8.72 -3.97
N VAL A 391 -18.72 9.30 -5.13
CA VAL A 391 -19.50 9.14 -6.38
C VAL A 391 -19.43 7.70 -6.86
N SER A 392 -18.27 7.03 -6.80
CA SER A 392 -18.13 5.62 -7.17
C SER A 392 -19.02 4.73 -6.29
N ALA A 393 -18.94 4.91 -4.97
CA ALA A 393 -19.76 4.14 -4.04
C ALA A 393 -21.27 4.39 -4.24
N LEU A 394 -21.68 5.65 -4.41
CA LEU A 394 -23.08 6.01 -4.64
C LEU A 394 -23.60 5.47 -5.98
N ALA A 395 -22.80 5.56 -7.04
CA ALA A 395 -23.18 5.05 -8.37
C ALA A 395 -23.30 3.53 -8.35
N ALA A 396 -22.33 2.83 -7.77
CA ALA A 396 -22.36 1.37 -7.60
C ALA A 396 -23.60 0.93 -6.79
N TYR A 397 -23.88 1.63 -5.68
CA TYR A 397 -25.07 1.40 -4.87
C TYR A 397 -26.35 1.53 -5.70
N LYS A 398 -26.55 2.67 -6.37
CA LYS A 398 -27.78 2.97 -7.11
C LYS A 398 -27.99 2.10 -8.33
N ILE A 399 -26.93 1.70 -9.01
CA ILE A 399 -27.02 0.81 -10.17
C ILE A 399 -27.41 -0.62 -9.74
N CYS A 400 -26.91 -1.08 -8.59
CA CYS A 400 -27.14 -2.45 -8.12
C CYS A 400 -28.37 -2.58 -7.18
N GLU A 401 -28.87 -1.49 -6.59
CA GLU A 401 -30.05 -1.49 -5.71
C GLU A 401 -31.30 -2.17 -6.34
N PRO A 402 -31.64 -1.96 -7.63
CA PRO A 402 -32.78 -2.60 -8.25
C PRO A 402 -32.70 -4.13 -8.39
N LEU A 403 -31.51 -4.71 -8.25
CA LEU A 403 -31.30 -6.15 -8.32
C LEU A 403 -31.86 -6.92 -7.10
N GLY A 404 -32.11 -6.21 -5.99
CA GLY A 404 -32.65 -6.77 -4.77
C GLY A 404 -31.82 -6.49 -3.53
N ASN A 405 -32.30 -6.98 -2.40
CA ASN A 405 -31.66 -6.79 -1.09
C ASN A 405 -30.23 -7.35 -1.08
N GLY A 406 -29.27 -6.56 -0.56
CA GLY A 406 -27.85 -6.93 -0.48
C GLY A 406 -27.03 -6.60 -1.75
N TYR A 407 -27.63 -6.50 -2.92
CA TYR A 407 -26.91 -6.23 -4.17
C TYR A 407 -26.28 -4.84 -4.22
N ALA A 408 -26.85 -3.85 -3.56
CA ALA A 408 -26.28 -2.51 -3.48
C ALA A 408 -24.90 -2.51 -2.82
N MET A 409 -24.75 -3.19 -1.68
CA MET A 409 -23.47 -3.33 -0.99
C MET A 409 -22.50 -4.26 -1.74
N PHE A 410 -23.01 -5.31 -2.37
CA PHE A 410 -22.21 -6.15 -3.26
C PHE A 410 -21.66 -5.36 -4.45
N GLY A 411 -22.46 -4.44 -5.03
CA GLY A 411 -22.02 -3.52 -6.08
C GLY A 411 -20.84 -2.64 -5.64
N ILE A 412 -20.88 -2.09 -4.43
CA ILE A 412 -19.76 -1.32 -3.86
C ILE A 412 -18.52 -2.22 -3.71
N SER A 413 -18.69 -3.45 -3.21
CA SER A 413 -17.59 -4.40 -3.08
C SER A 413 -16.98 -4.74 -4.45
N MET A 414 -17.80 -4.90 -5.47
CA MET A 414 -17.34 -5.15 -6.83
C MET A 414 -16.69 -3.91 -7.48
N ALA A 415 -17.07 -2.70 -7.09
CA ALA A 415 -16.34 -1.49 -7.47
C ALA A 415 -14.93 -1.46 -6.88
N ALA A 416 -14.75 -1.91 -5.61
CA ALA A 416 -13.44 -2.06 -5.00
C ALA A 416 -12.60 -3.14 -5.72
N VAL A 417 -13.17 -4.31 -6.02
CA VAL A 417 -12.51 -5.37 -6.80
C VAL A 417 -12.13 -4.87 -8.19
N GLY A 418 -13.02 -4.13 -8.86
CA GLY A 418 -12.76 -3.53 -10.17
C GLY A 418 -11.61 -2.53 -10.14
N MET A 419 -11.57 -1.67 -9.13
CA MET A 419 -10.47 -0.71 -8.95
C MET A 419 -9.14 -1.43 -8.73
N LEU A 420 -9.10 -2.45 -7.88
CA LEU A 420 -7.89 -3.22 -7.58
C LEU A 420 -7.53 -4.27 -8.65
N SER A 421 -8.35 -4.43 -9.68
CA SER A 421 -8.10 -5.44 -10.74
C SER A 421 -6.77 -5.25 -11.48
N ILE A 422 -6.33 -4.00 -11.67
CA ILE A 422 -5.07 -3.67 -12.35
C ILE A 422 -3.90 -3.48 -11.39
N VAL A 423 -4.07 -3.86 -10.12
CA VAL A 423 -3.07 -3.60 -9.06
C VAL A 423 -1.71 -4.25 -9.37
N GLY A 424 -1.67 -5.34 -10.16
CA GLY A 424 -0.41 -5.91 -10.62
C GLY A 424 0.42 -4.96 -11.48
N MET A 425 -0.22 -4.18 -12.35
CA MET A 425 0.43 -3.12 -13.11
C MET A 425 0.78 -1.93 -12.21
N ILE A 426 -0.11 -1.55 -11.30
CA ILE A 426 0.11 -0.45 -10.35
C ILE A 426 1.34 -0.72 -9.49
N ILE A 427 1.48 -1.92 -8.90
CA ILE A 427 2.66 -2.31 -8.12
C ILE A 427 3.92 -2.33 -8.99
N SER A 428 3.81 -2.77 -10.25
CA SER A 428 4.95 -2.80 -11.17
C SER A 428 5.49 -1.40 -11.45
N ASN A 429 4.61 -0.44 -11.62
CA ASN A 429 4.95 0.97 -11.81
C ASN A 429 5.44 1.63 -10.52
N ASP A 430 4.82 1.30 -9.39
CA ASP A 430 5.19 1.88 -8.10
C ASP A 430 6.58 1.43 -7.65
N ALA A 431 6.87 0.12 -7.70
CA ALA A 431 8.16 -0.42 -7.36
C ALA A 431 9.28 0.02 -8.33
N TYR A 432 8.94 0.44 -9.55
CA TYR A 432 9.90 1.06 -10.47
C TYR A 432 10.55 2.30 -9.86
N GLY A 433 9.78 3.17 -9.19
CA GLY A 433 10.28 4.41 -8.60
C GLY A 433 11.48 4.19 -7.67
N PRO A 434 11.34 3.48 -6.54
CA PRO A 434 12.45 3.22 -5.61
C PRO A 434 13.62 2.46 -6.26
N ILE A 435 13.36 1.63 -7.27
CA ILE A 435 14.42 0.91 -7.99
C ILE A 435 15.30 1.88 -8.78
N VAL A 436 14.70 2.87 -9.47
CA VAL A 436 15.48 3.82 -10.27
C VAL A 436 16.09 4.93 -9.42
N ASP A 437 15.47 5.29 -8.31
CA ASP A 437 16.01 6.18 -7.29
C ASP A 437 17.32 5.61 -6.72
N ASN A 438 17.28 4.40 -6.21
CA ASN A 438 18.48 3.67 -5.78
C ASN A 438 19.50 3.45 -6.91
N ALA A 439 19.05 3.30 -8.16
CA ALA A 439 19.95 3.21 -9.30
C ALA A 439 20.69 4.54 -9.54
N ARG A 440 20.02 5.67 -9.35
CA ARG A 440 20.62 7.01 -9.40
C ARG A 440 21.70 7.16 -8.33
N GLY A 441 21.39 6.81 -7.09
CA GLY A 441 22.37 6.82 -6.00
C GLY A 441 23.58 5.92 -6.29
N LEU A 442 23.36 4.74 -6.86
CA LEU A 442 24.45 3.84 -7.26
C LEU A 442 25.31 4.43 -8.40
N VAL A 443 24.73 5.17 -9.35
CA VAL A 443 25.47 5.85 -10.42
C VAL A 443 26.36 6.94 -9.83
N GLU A 444 25.85 7.71 -8.87
CA GLU A 444 26.60 8.76 -8.17
C GLU A 444 27.75 8.17 -7.34
N MET A 445 27.45 7.21 -6.45
CA MET A 445 28.45 6.53 -5.61
C MET A 445 29.48 5.73 -6.43
N GLY A 446 29.08 5.21 -7.60
CA GLY A 446 29.92 4.46 -8.52
C GLY A 446 30.71 5.32 -9.49
N SER A 447 30.48 6.64 -9.51
CA SER A 447 31.12 7.59 -10.43
C SER A 447 31.04 7.16 -11.90
N LEU A 448 29.83 6.79 -12.38
CA LEU A 448 29.62 6.30 -13.76
C LEU A 448 29.64 7.40 -14.82
N GLY A 449 29.80 8.66 -14.43
CA GLY A 449 29.87 9.84 -15.29
C GLY A 449 28.54 10.56 -15.47
N ASP A 450 28.65 11.81 -15.95
CA ASP A 450 27.53 12.76 -15.98
C ASP A 450 26.38 12.31 -16.89
N GLU A 451 26.67 11.66 -18.02
CA GLU A 451 25.65 11.16 -18.95
C GLU A 451 24.77 10.07 -18.31
N ALA A 452 25.38 9.16 -17.55
CA ALA A 452 24.62 8.12 -16.82
C ALA A 452 23.80 8.72 -15.70
N LEU A 453 24.31 9.74 -15.00
CA LEU A 453 23.60 10.47 -13.96
C LEU A 453 22.39 11.21 -14.55
N GLU A 454 22.54 11.94 -15.65
CA GLU A 454 21.44 12.65 -16.33
C GLU A 454 20.32 11.68 -16.78
N ILE A 455 20.70 10.49 -17.27
CA ILE A 455 19.74 9.44 -17.60
C ILE A 455 18.97 8.97 -16.35
N THR A 456 19.68 8.68 -15.27
CA THR A 456 19.03 8.19 -14.04
C THR A 456 18.22 9.27 -13.34
N ASP A 457 18.61 10.54 -13.37
CA ASP A 457 17.81 11.69 -12.92
C ASP A 457 16.48 11.77 -13.69
N SER A 458 16.51 11.57 -15.02
CA SER A 458 15.28 11.53 -15.83
C SER A 458 14.37 10.35 -15.48
N LEU A 459 14.95 9.18 -15.19
CA LEU A 459 14.18 7.99 -14.78
C LEU A 459 13.59 8.15 -13.38
N ASP A 460 14.34 8.73 -12.44
CA ASP A 460 13.89 9.02 -11.08
C ASP A 460 12.75 10.04 -11.09
N SER A 461 12.87 11.13 -11.84
CA SER A 461 11.79 12.12 -12.02
C SER A 461 10.49 11.46 -12.52
N ALA A 462 10.60 10.55 -13.51
CA ALA A 462 9.46 9.76 -13.97
C ALA A 462 8.91 8.83 -12.89
N GLY A 463 9.78 8.20 -12.11
CA GLY A 463 9.45 7.35 -10.98
C GLY A 463 8.63 8.09 -9.92
N ASN A 464 9.04 9.30 -9.55
CA ASN A 464 8.35 10.13 -8.56
C ASN A 464 6.95 10.57 -9.03
N THR A 465 6.83 10.95 -10.31
CA THR A 465 5.52 11.27 -10.90
C THR A 465 4.56 10.08 -10.80
N VAL A 466 5.04 8.89 -11.16
CA VAL A 466 4.21 7.67 -11.12
C VAL A 466 3.93 7.21 -9.69
N LYS A 467 4.87 7.35 -8.75
CA LYS A 467 4.63 7.11 -7.30
C LYS A 467 3.44 7.94 -6.79
N ALA A 468 3.31 9.21 -7.16
CA ALA A 468 2.19 10.05 -6.75
C ALA A 468 0.85 9.54 -7.30
N VAL A 469 0.81 9.14 -8.58
CA VAL A 469 -0.37 8.55 -9.22
C VAL A 469 -0.77 7.23 -8.55
N THR A 470 0.19 6.34 -8.31
CA THR A 470 -0.05 5.01 -7.72
C THR A 470 -0.48 5.10 -6.25
N LYS A 471 0.08 6.04 -5.48
CA LYS A 471 -0.35 6.33 -4.09
C LYS A 471 -1.79 6.84 -4.06
N GLY A 472 -2.15 7.81 -4.92
CA GLY A 472 -3.52 8.30 -5.03
C GLY A 472 -4.50 7.18 -5.38
N PHE A 473 -4.13 6.33 -6.34
CA PHE A 473 -4.90 5.13 -6.71
C PHE A 473 -5.06 4.16 -5.53
N ALA A 474 -3.97 3.85 -4.81
CA ALA A 474 -3.98 2.93 -3.68
C ALA A 474 -4.89 3.42 -2.53
N ILE A 475 -4.83 4.73 -2.20
CA ILE A 475 -5.69 5.34 -1.18
C ILE A 475 -7.16 5.29 -1.61
N GLY A 476 -7.45 5.57 -2.89
CA GLY A 476 -8.80 5.48 -3.44
C GLY A 476 -9.36 4.05 -3.39
N ALA A 477 -8.52 3.07 -3.72
CA ALA A 477 -8.87 1.65 -3.65
C ALA A 477 -9.13 1.20 -2.21
N ALA A 478 -8.26 1.61 -1.26
CA ALA A 478 -8.49 1.38 0.16
C ALA A 478 -9.83 1.99 0.61
N GLY A 479 -10.16 3.19 0.14
CA GLY A 479 -11.44 3.85 0.44
C GLY A 479 -12.66 3.02 0.06
N LEU A 480 -12.72 2.50 -1.17
CA LEU A 480 -13.81 1.62 -1.59
C LEU A 480 -13.79 0.28 -0.83
N THR A 481 -12.62 -0.28 -0.59
CA THR A 481 -12.45 -1.54 0.14
C THR A 481 -12.99 -1.44 1.56
N VAL A 482 -12.70 -0.36 2.29
CA VAL A 482 -13.16 -0.22 3.68
C VAL A 482 -14.66 0.09 3.77
N ILE A 483 -15.26 0.73 2.76
CA ILE A 483 -16.71 0.84 2.64
C ILE A 483 -17.34 -0.55 2.40
N ALA A 484 -16.72 -1.38 1.56
CA ALA A 484 -17.12 -2.77 1.35
C ALA A 484 -16.97 -3.62 2.64
N LEU A 485 -15.89 -3.43 3.40
CA LEU A 485 -15.67 -4.09 4.69
C LEU A 485 -16.70 -3.66 5.76
N LEU A 486 -17.18 -2.41 5.73
CA LEU A 486 -18.31 -1.99 6.57
C LEU A 486 -19.58 -2.79 6.23
N GLY A 487 -19.83 -3.01 4.93
CA GLY A 487 -20.92 -3.89 4.48
C GLY A 487 -20.72 -5.35 4.94
N ALA A 488 -19.49 -5.87 4.85
CA ALA A 488 -19.15 -7.19 5.34
C ALA A 488 -19.35 -7.30 6.86
N PHE A 489 -18.94 -6.29 7.63
CA PHE A 489 -19.22 -6.24 9.08
C PHE A 489 -20.72 -6.32 9.39
N MET A 490 -21.55 -5.56 8.66
CA MET A 490 -23.01 -5.63 8.83
C MET A 490 -23.56 -7.02 8.49
N SER A 491 -23.03 -7.66 7.43
CA SER A 491 -23.40 -9.03 7.04
C SER A 491 -23.02 -10.05 8.13
N GLU A 492 -21.81 -9.96 8.67
CA GLU A 492 -21.35 -10.82 9.77
C GLU A 492 -22.21 -10.65 11.04
N VAL A 493 -22.56 -9.42 11.41
CA VAL A 493 -23.46 -9.15 12.54
C VAL A 493 -24.84 -9.78 12.31
N ASN A 494 -25.42 -9.62 11.12
CA ASN A 494 -26.72 -10.19 10.78
C ASN A 494 -26.69 -11.73 10.77
N THR A 495 -25.62 -12.33 10.29
CA THR A 495 -25.42 -13.79 10.32
C THR A 495 -25.31 -14.28 11.76
N ALA A 496 -24.47 -13.64 12.58
CA ALA A 496 -24.30 -13.98 13.99
C ALA A 496 -25.61 -13.83 14.79
N ALA A 497 -26.41 -12.78 14.53
CA ALA A 497 -27.71 -12.57 15.16
C ALA A 497 -28.73 -13.66 14.79
N THR A 498 -28.70 -14.11 13.51
CA THR A 498 -29.55 -15.23 13.05
C THR A 498 -29.14 -16.54 13.72
N GLU A 499 -27.86 -16.85 13.81
CA GLU A 499 -27.31 -18.05 14.43
C GLU A 499 -27.56 -18.06 15.95
N ALA A 500 -27.55 -16.90 16.60
CA ALA A 500 -27.91 -16.74 18.00
C ALA A 500 -29.43 -16.80 18.26
N GLY A 501 -30.28 -16.91 17.23
CA GLY A 501 -31.71 -16.93 17.32
C GLY A 501 -32.35 -15.59 17.75
N MET A 502 -31.65 -14.48 17.61
CA MET A 502 -32.13 -13.13 17.91
C MET A 502 -33.08 -12.59 16.84
N ILE A 503 -32.93 -13.05 15.61
CA ILE A 503 -33.78 -12.71 14.46
C ILE A 503 -34.09 -13.96 13.64
N SER A 504 -35.18 -13.91 12.85
CA SER A 504 -35.53 -14.98 11.93
C SER A 504 -34.65 -14.97 10.67
N ALA A 505 -34.53 -16.11 10.01
CA ALA A 505 -33.79 -16.18 8.74
C ALA A 505 -34.42 -15.24 7.70
N GLY A 506 -33.59 -14.34 7.13
CA GLY A 506 -34.00 -13.34 6.15
C GLY A 506 -34.34 -11.97 6.74
N GLU A 507 -34.37 -11.84 8.06
CA GLU A 507 -34.44 -10.56 8.76
C GLU A 507 -33.04 -9.96 8.95
N ASN A 508 -32.96 -8.65 9.08
CA ASN A 508 -31.71 -7.94 9.36
C ASN A 508 -31.74 -7.37 10.78
N TYR A 509 -30.74 -7.74 11.60
CA TYR A 509 -30.50 -7.14 12.91
C TYR A 509 -30.05 -5.68 12.78
N ILE A 510 -29.18 -5.43 11.78
CA ILE A 510 -28.69 -4.10 11.44
C ILE A 510 -28.95 -3.84 9.95
N GLN A 511 -29.54 -2.68 9.63
CA GLN A 511 -29.70 -2.17 8.25
C GLN A 511 -28.85 -0.94 7.98
N GLY A 512 -28.31 -0.30 9.03
CA GLY A 512 -27.49 0.89 8.99
C GLY A 512 -27.20 1.39 10.40
N PHE A 513 -26.48 2.49 10.48
CA PHE A 513 -26.10 3.12 11.76
C PHE A 513 -26.69 4.52 11.82
N ASP A 514 -27.56 4.75 12.78
CA ASP A 514 -28.17 6.05 13.01
C ASP A 514 -27.19 6.96 13.77
N ILE A 515 -26.64 7.96 13.09
CA ILE A 515 -25.70 8.91 13.67
C ILE A 515 -26.27 9.80 14.77
N ILE A 516 -27.62 9.89 14.88
CA ILE A 516 -28.29 10.61 15.98
C ILE A 516 -28.23 9.79 17.27
N ASN A 517 -28.10 8.47 17.18
CA ASN A 517 -27.92 7.62 18.34
C ASN A 517 -26.61 7.98 19.07
N PRO A 518 -26.65 8.36 20.36
CA PRO A 518 -25.46 8.75 21.11
C PRO A 518 -24.37 7.67 21.18
N VAL A 519 -24.73 6.39 21.12
CA VAL A 519 -23.78 5.26 21.13
C VAL A 519 -23.03 5.19 19.81
N VAL A 520 -23.72 5.35 18.67
CA VAL A 520 -23.10 5.43 17.34
C VAL A 520 -22.22 6.68 17.25
N PHE A 521 -22.72 7.82 17.74
CA PHE A 521 -21.97 9.09 17.72
C PHE A 521 -20.70 9.04 18.57
N PHE A 522 -20.77 8.38 19.76
CA PHE A 522 -19.58 8.11 20.58
C PHE A 522 -18.55 7.32 19.76
N GLY A 523 -18.94 6.22 19.12
CA GLY A 523 -18.05 5.44 18.27
C GLY A 523 -17.45 6.28 17.15
N LEU A 524 -18.28 7.08 16.47
CA LEU A 524 -17.85 7.94 15.35
C LEU A 524 -16.76 8.94 15.75
N LEU A 525 -16.91 9.61 16.89
CA LEU A 525 -15.90 10.57 17.39
C LEU A 525 -14.58 9.88 17.71
N PHE A 526 -14.64 8.73 18.42
CA PHE A 526 -13.42 7.97 18.72
C PHE A 526 -12.75 7.45 17.44
N GLY A 527 -13.54 6.87 16.53
CA GLY A 527 -13.04 6.37 15.25
C GLY A 527 -12.36 7.45 14.42
N ALA A 528 -12.95 8.65 14.38
CA ALA A 528 -12.37 9.78 13.67
C ALA A 528 -11.04 10.28 14.26
N ALA A 529 -10.80 10.07 15.54
CA ALA A 529 -9.56 10.47 16.20
C ALA A 529 -8.39 9.49 15.94
N ILE A 530 -8.67 8.20 15.71
CA ILE A 530 -7.64 7.15 15.61
C ILE A 530 -6.61 7.42 14.50
N PRO A 531 -6.98 7.74 13.25
CA PRO A 531 -5.99 8.00 12.19
C PRO A 531 -5.06 9.16 12.51
N ALA A 532 -5.57 10.22 13.14
CA ALA A 532 -4.77 11.37 13.55
C ALA A 532 -3.75 11.00 14.63
N VAL A 533 -4.18 10.26 15.67
CA VAL A 533 -3.30 9.80 16.75
C VAL A 533 -2.27 8.80 16.22
N PHE A 534 -2.68 7.86 15.39
CA PHE A 534 -1.80 6.88 14.76
C PHE A 534 -0.70 7.57 13.93
N SER A 535 -1.09 8.52 13.07
CA SER A 535 -0.14 9.31 12.27
C SER A 535 0.83 10.10 13.14
N ALA A 536 0.33 10.74 14.19
CA ALA A 536 1.17 11.49 15.13
C ALA A 536 2.19 10.57 15.83
N MET A 537 1.78 9.37 16.24
CA MET A 537 2.70 8.40 16.86
C MET A 537 3.82 7.98 15.89
N LEU A 538 3.49 7.72 14.62
CA LEU A 538 4.49 7.36 13.60
C LEU A 538 5.45 8.52 13.31
N MET A 539 4.95 9.74 13.12
CA MET A 539 5.77 10.92 12.86
C MET A 539 6.71 11.24 14.02
N LEU A 540 6.22 11.18 15.27
CA LEU A 540 7.06 11.32 16.46
C LEU A 540 8.07 10.18 16.60
N GLY A 541 7.73 8.99 16.11
CA GLY A 541 8.66 7.87 16.02
C GLY A 541 9.81 8.14 15.07
N VAL A 542 9.50 8.66 13.87
CA VAL A 542 10.51 9.10 12.88
C VAL A 542 11.40 10.18 13.49
N ASP A 543 10.82 11.24 14.07
CA ASP A 543 11.56 12.35 14.67
C ASP A 543 12.55 11.87 15.74
N ARG A 544 12.08 11.11 16.73
CA ARG A 544 12.96 10.58 17.80
C ARG A 544 14.09 9.72 17.26
N ASN A 545 13.83 8.96 16.20
CA ASN A 545 14.82 8.06 15.63
C ASN A 545 15.81 8.80 14.73
N ALA A 546 15.34 9.79 13.95
CA ALA A 546 16.17 10.68 13.16
C ALA A 546 17.16 11.47 14.03
N GLN A 547 16.73 12.01 15.18
CA GLN A 547 17.63 12.70 16.12
C GLN A 547 18.77 11.78 16.62
N ARG A 548 18.50 10.49 16.85
CA ARG A 548 19.56 9.51 17.21
C ARG A 548 20.52 9.27 16.06
N MET A 549 20.00 9.19 14.84
CA MET A 549 20.80 9.02 13.63
C MET A 549 21.70 10.23 13.36
N VAL A 550 21.16 11.44 13.46
CA VAL A 550 21.91 12.70 13.33
C VAL A 550 23.07 12.74 14.33
N ALA A 551 22.81 12.38 15.61
CA ALA A 551 23.87 12.30 16.62
C ALA A 551 24.98 11.30 16.25
N GLU A 552 24.64 10.16 15.65
CA GLU A 552 25.60 9.17 15.18
C GLU A 552 26.38 9.68 13.96
N ILE A 553 25.73 10.33 13.00
CA ILE A 553 26.40 10.94 11.84
C ILE A 553 27.42 11.98 12.31
N HIS A 554 27.04 12.88 13.23
CA HIS A 554 27.96 13.87 13.82
C HIS A 554 29.13 13.20 14.55
N ARG A 555 28.88 12.12 15.31
CA ARG A 555 29.94 11.35 15.95
C ARG A 555 30.97 10.85 14.94
N GLN A 556 30.49 10.22 13.86
CA GLN A 556 31.36 9.66 12.82
C GLN A 556 32.19 10.74 12.13
N PHE A 557 31.57 11.86 11.73
CA PHE A 557 32.31 12.98 11.13
C PHE A 557 33.34 13.64 12.06
N LYS A 558 33.15 13.51 13.37
CA LYS A 558 34.09 14.02 14.38
C LYS A 558 35.21 13.03 14.71
N GLU A 559 34.90 11.75 14.82
CA GLU A 559 35.81 10.73 15.37
C GLU A 559 36.57 9.96 14.28
N ILE A 560 35.99 9.78 13.09
CA ILE A 560 36.65 9.08 11.99
C ILE A 560 37.54 10.05 11.23
N VAL A 561 38.85 9.95 11.47
CA VAL A 561 39.86 10.81 10.81
C VAL A 561 39.87 10.53 9.32
N GLY A 562 39.71 11.57 8.49
CA GLY A 562 39.74 11.46 7.03
C GLY A 562 38.37 11.19 6.41
N LEU A 563 37.29 11.04 7.19
CA LEU A 563 35.95 10.83 6.64
C LEU A 563 35.48 12.04 5.82
N LYS A 564 35.66 13.27 6.32
CA LYS A 564 35.28 14.50 5.61
C LYS A 564 36.01 14.66 4.28
N GLU A 565 37.26 14.23 4.22
CA GLU A 565 38.12 14.29 3.05
C GLU A 565 37.96 13.09 2.09
N GLY A 566 37.06 12.14 2.41
CA GLY A 566 36.84 10.93 1.62
C GLY A 566 38.01 9.94 1.63
N LYS A 567 38.84 9.98 2.67
CA LYS A 567 40.01 9.09 2.86
C LYS A 567 39.72 7.89 3.77
N ALA A 568 38.56 7.89 4.43
CA ALA A 568 38.09 6.82 5.28
C ALA A 568 36.62 6.53 4.95
N ASP A 569 36.20 5.28 5.12
CA ASP A 569 34.81 4.87 4.94
C ASP A 569 34.01 5.05 6.25
N PRO A 570 32.71 5.40 6.17
CA PRO A 570 31.83 5.47 7.34
C PRO A 570 31.50 4.09 7.92
N GLU A 571 31.04 4.06 9.16
CA GLU A 571 30.43 2.89 9.80
C GLU A 571 28.94 2.77 9.42
N TYR A 572 28.62 2.40 8.16
CA TYR A 572 27.25 2.32 7.63
C TYR A 572 26.34 1.42 8.47
N ASP A 573 26.86 0.29 8.99
CA ASP A 573 26.10 -0.68 9.78
C ASP A 573 25.48 -0.06 11.05
N LYS A 574 26.11 0.97 11.63
CA LYS A 574 25.59 1.67 12.81
C LYS A 574 24.31 2.42 12.49
N CYS A 575 24.28 3.11 11.36
CA CYS A 575 23.09 3.84 10.90
C CYS A 575 21.95 2.87 10.58
N ILE A 576 22.22 1.75 9.90
CA ILE A 576 21.23 0.69 9.62
C ILE A 576 20.68 0.10 10.94
N GLU A 577 21.54 -0.11 11.95
CA GLU A 577 21.12 -0.63 13.24
C GLU A 577 20.19 0.35 13.99
N ILE A 578 20.53 1.65 14.01
CA ILE A 578 19.70 2.70 14.63
C ILE A 578 18.33 2.77 13.96
N ALA A 579 18.29 2.85 12.61
CA ALA A 579 17.04 2.87 11.86
C ALA A 579 16.18 1.63 12.15
N THR A 580 16.77 0.43 12.11
CA THR A 580 16.08 -0.84 12.36
C THR A 580 15.50 -0.91 13.77
N HIS A 581 16.30 -0.59 14.77
CA HIS A 581 15.88 -0.69 16.18
C HIS A 581 14.77 0.33 16.49
N GLY A 582 14.93 1.55 15.99
CA GLY A 582 13.94 2.60 16.15
C GLY A 582 12.61 2.25 15.48
N ALA A 583 12.64 1.80 14.23
CA ALA A 583 11.43 1.42 13.50
C ALA A 583 10.60 0.38 14.25
N ILE A 584 11.23 -0.71 14.69
CA ILE A 584 10.54 -1.78 15.41
C ILE A 584 9.99 -1.31 16.77
N LYS A 585 10.73 -0.48 17.49
CA LYS A 585 10.33 0.02 18.81
C LYS A 585 9.14 0.96 18.76
N GLU A 586 9.09 1.85 17.77
CA GLU A 586 8.04 2.87 17.66
C GLU A 586 6.75 2.30 17.03
N LEU A 587 6.84 1.26 16.24
CA LEU A 587 5.70 0.66 15.55
C LEU A 587 4.77 -0.13 16.48
N ILE A 588 5.32 -0.90 17.44
CA ILE A 588 4.53 -1.80 18.30
C ILE A 588 3.43 -1.05 19.08
N PRO A 589 3.71 0.08 19.76
CA PRO A 589 2.68 0.83 20.48
C PRO A 589 1.59 1.37 19.56
N ALA A 590 1.95 1.85 18.36
CA ALA A 590 1.00 2.39 17.40
C ALA A 590 0.04 1.30 16.87
N GLY A 591 0.56 0.14 16.48
CA GLY A 591 -0.26 -0.99 16.01
C GLY A 591 -1.17 -1.55 17.11
N LEU A 592 -0.65 -1.71 18.33
CA LEU A 592 -1.44 -2.18 19.46
C LEU A 592 -2.56 -1.20 19.83
N MET A 593 -2.30 0.10 19.79
CA MET A 593 -3.31 1.12 20.09
C MET A 593 -4.53 0.98 19.18
N VAL A 594 -4.33 0.76 17.88
CA VAL A 594 -5.42 0.58 16.91
C VAL A 594 -6.31 -0.61 17.28
N ILE A 595 -5.71 -1.76 17.54
CA ILE A 595 -6.44 -2.99 17.87
C ILE A 595 -7.17 -2.86 19.22
N ILE A 596 -6.48 -2.38 20.25
CA ILE A 596 -7.03 -2.24 21.61
C ILE A 596 -8.19 -1.25 21.61
N CYS A 597 -8.05 -0.08 20.94
CA CYS A 597 -9.13 0.90 20.87
C CYS A 597 -10.37 0.34 20.15
N THR A 598 -10.19 -0.43 19.06
CA THR A 598 -11.32 -1.08 18.36
C THR A 598 -12.06 -2.03 19.30
N ILE A 599 -11.34 -2.90 20.00
CA ILE A 599 -11.94 -3.87 20.94
C ILE A 599 -12.63 -3.15 22.11
N LEU A 600 -12.01 -2.12 22.68
CA LEU A 600 -12.59 -1.36 23.78
C LEU A 600 -13.90 -0.67 23.40
N VAL A 601 -13.96 -0.01 22.23
CA VAL A 601 -15.18 0.63 21.73
C VAL A 601 -16.30 -0.40 21.54
N GLY A 602 -15.97 -1.58 21.00
CA GLY A 602 -16.93 -2.67 20.82
C GLY A 602 -17.45 -3.22 22.16
N ILE A 603 -16.60 -3.40 23.16
CA ILE A 603 -16.99 -3.84 24.50
C ILE A 603 -17.87 -2.78 25.19
N ILE A 604 -17.58 -1.49 25.02
CA ILE A 604 -18.33 -0.40 25.64
C ILE A 604 -19.72 -0.25 25.01
N GLY A 605 -19.79 -0.10 23.68
CA GLY A 605 -21.02 0.29 23.00
C GLY A 605 -21.55 -0.71 21.97
N GLY A 606 -21.02 -1.95 21.96
CA GLY A 606 -21.50 -3.02 21.08
C GLY A 606 -21.36 -2.71 19.60
N VAL A 607 -22.15 -3.42 18.81
CA VAL A 607 -22.12 -3.32 17.34
C VAL A 607 -22.50 -1.94 16.82
N GLN A 608 -23.31 -1.18 17.55
CA GLN A 608 -23.72 0.17 17.17
C GLN A 608 -22.55 1.16 17.28
N ALA A 609 -21.80 1.11 18.40
CA ALA A 609 -20.61 1.97 18.56
C ALA A 609 -19.51 1.61 17.55
N ILE A 610 -19.32 0.32 17.25
CA ILE A 610 -18.34 -0.13 16.24
C ILE A 610 -18.73 0.37 14.84
N GLY A 611 -20.00 0.34 14.47
CA GLY A 611 -20.43 0.91 13.18
C GLY A 611 -20.11 2.40 13.06
N GLY A 612 -20.36 3.19 14.12
CA GLY A 612 -19.92 4.57 14.19
C GLY A 612 -18.40 4.71 14.14
N PHE A 613 -17.67 3.88 14.89
CA PHE A 613 -16.20 3.88 14.96
C PHE A 613 -15.55 3.62 13.60
N ILE A 614 -15.98 2.58 12.89
CA ILE A 614 -15.50 2.28 11.53
C ILE A 614 -15.80 3.46 10.60
N THR A 615 -17.02 4.01 10.65
CA THR A 615 -17.42 5.14 9.80
C THR A 615 -16.55 6.38 10.04
N GLY A 616 -16.34 6.75 11.30
CA GLY A 616 -15.47 7.89 11.66
C GLY A 616 -14.02 7.67 11.24
N ASN A 617 -13.51 6.45 11.46
CA ASN A 617 -12.16 6.05 11.09
C ASN A 617 -11.94 6.07 9.56
N ILE A 618 -12.92 5.64 8.76
CA ILE A 618 -12.85 5.70 7.29
C ILE A 618 -12.79 7.16 6.83
N ILE A 619 -13.71 8.01 7.27
CA ILE A 619 -13.82 9.39 6.79
C ILE A 619 -12.56 10.19 7.11
N SER A 620 -12.13 10.20 8.37
CA SER A 620 -10.94 10.93 8.78
C SER A 620 -9.65 10.31 8.21
N GLY A 621 -9.58 8.99 8.17
CA GLY A 621 -8.42 8.27 7.65
C GLY A 621 -8.19 8.54 6.17
N LEU A 622 -9.22 8.51 5.33
CA LEU A 622 -9.09 8.85 3.92
C LEU A 622 -8.66 10.31 3.73
N LEU A 623 -9.23 11.24 4.51
CA LEU A 623 -8.83 12.64 4.47
C LEU A 623 -7.35 12.81 4.81
N PHE A 624 -6.89 12.22 5.93
CA PHE A 624 -5.49 12.33 6.35
C PHE A 624 -4.53 11.62 5.41
N ALA A 625 -4.88 10.44 4.91
CA ALA A 625 -4.05 9.71 3.96
C ALA A 625 -3.82 10.49 2.66
N LEU A 626 -4.89 11.04 2.05
CA LEU A 626 -4.82 11.86 0.85
C LEU A 626 -4.06 13.15 1.10
N PHE A 627 -4.39 13.87 2.17
CA PHE A 627 -3.73 15.10 2.55
C PHE A 627 -2.22 14.90 2.73
N MET A 628 -1.82 13.92 3.55
CA MET A 628 -0.41 13.71 3.86
C MET A 628 0.37 13.22 2.63
N SER A 629 -0.16 12.27 1.87
CA SER A 629 0.51 11.77 0.68
C SER A 629 0.72 12.85 -0.37
N ASN A 630 -0.29 13.67 -0.64
CA ASN A 630 -0.21 14.71 -1.66
C ASN A 630 0.60 15.92 -1.19
N SER A 631 0.51 16.34 0.09
CA SER A 631 1.37 17.40 0.62
C SER A 631 2.84 17.05 0.52
N GLY A 632 3.21 15.84 0.96
CA GLY A 632 4.58 15.37 0.92
C GLY A 632 5.12 15.26 -0.50
N GLY A 633 4.35 14.68 -1.44
CA GLY A 633 4.72 14.60 -2.84
C GLY A 633 4.84 15.99 -3.51
N LEU A 634 4.01 16.93 -3.10
CA LEU A 634 4.07 18.32 -3.58
C LEU A 634 5.37 19.01 -3.13
N TRP A 635 5.79 18.86 -1.87
CA TRP A 635 7.05 19.46 -1.39
C TRP A 635 8.28 18.83 -2.02
N ASP A 636 8.30 17.50 -2.18
CA ASP A 636 9.40 16.78 -2.84
C ASP A 636 9.60 17.28 -4.27
N ASN A 637 8.53 17.28 -5.06
CA ASN A 637 8.60 17.77 -6.44
C ASN A 637 8.85 19.30 -6.53
N THR A 638 8.47 20.07 -5.50
CA THR A 638 8.86 21.49 -5.40
C THR A 638 10.36 21.64 -5.23
N LYS A 639 10.99 20.84 -4.34
CA LYS A 639 12.46 20.81 -4.17
C LYS A 639 13.14 20.48 -5.50
N LYS A 640 12.73 19.40 -6.16
CA LYS A 640 13.29 18.97 -7.46
C LYS A 640 13.10 20.01 -8.56
N TYR A 641 11.95 20.68 -8.61
CA TYR A 641 11.69 21.78 -9.54
C TYR A 641 12.65 22.96 -9.35
N ILE A 642 12.97 23.31 -8.09
CA ILE A 642 13.97 24.35 -7.79
C ILE A 642 15.37 23.87 -8.16
N GLU A 643 15.74 22.64 -7.84
CA GLU A 643 17.03 22.04 -8.18
C GLU A 643 17.30 22.00 -9.69
N ALA A 644 16.24 21.88 -10.50
CA ALA A 644 16.31 21.97 -11.96
C ALA A 644 16.64 23.38 -12.50
N GLY A 645 16.94 24.36 -11.64
CA GLY A 645 17.36 25.71 -12.02
C GLY A 645 16.27 26.78 -11.91
N ASN A 646 15.07 26.43 -11.43
CA ASN A 646 13.98 27.38 -11.23
C ASN A 646 14.13 28.11 -9.88
N ASN A 647 13.51 29.31 -9.73
CA ASN A 647 13.45 30.08 -8.47
C ASN A 647 14.82 30.27 -7.78
N GLY A 648 15.88 30.43 -8.54
CA GLY A 648 17.25 30.62 -8.04
C GLY A 648 18.13 29.35 -8.03
N GLY A 649 17.57 28.18 -8.26
CA GLY A 649 18.31 26.93 -8.43
C GLY A 649 18.92 26.35 -7.15
N LYS A 650 19.70 25.30 -7.31
CA LYS A 650 20.36 24.57 -6.23
C LYS A 650 21.26 25.49 -5.38
N GLY A 651 21.15 25.43 -4.07
CA GLY A 651 21.92 26.24 -3.12
C GLY A 651 21.31 27.62 -2.77
N SER A 652 20.24 28.04 -3.48
CA SER A 652 19.51 29.29 -3.17
C SER A 652 18.74 29.21 -1.85
N ASP A 653 18.26 30.34 -1.34
CA ASP A 653 17.42 30.36 -0.14
C ASP A 653 16.06 29.69 -0.40
N ALA A 654 15.54 29.78 -1.64
CA ALA A 654 14.35 29.03 -2.05
C ALA A 654 14.60 27.51 -2.03
N HIS A 655 15.77 27.06 -2.48
CA HIS A 655 16.16 25.64 -2.38
C HIS A 655 16.21 25.17 -0.93
N LYS A 656 16.84 25.93 -0.02
CA LYS A 656 16.88 25.58 1.41
C LYS A 656 15.48 25.48 2.02
N ALA A 657 14.59 26.41 1.65
CA ALA A 657 13.19 26.37 2.09
C ALA A 657 12.45 25.17 1.50
N GLY A 658 12.74 24.80 0.25
CA GLY A 658 12.23 23.60 -0.41
C GLY A 658 12.65 22.31 0.30
N VAL A 659 13.93 22.19 0.67
CA VAL A 659 14.47 21.06 1.46
C VAL A 659 13.77 20.95 2.82
N VAL A 660 13.52 22.06 3.53
CA VAL A 660 12.76 22.05 4.78
C VAL A 660 11.34 21.54 4.55
N GLY A 661 10.69 21.95 3.46
CA GLY A 661 9.36 21.47 3.09
C GLY A 661 9.33 19.97 2.83
N ASP A 662 10.31 19.46 2.08
CA ASP A 662 10.47 18.03 1.78
C ASP A 662 10.74 17.21 3.04
N THR A 663 11.65 17.66 3.91
CA THR A 663 11.95 17.03 5.21
C THR A 663 10.69 16.88 6.10
N VAL A 664 9.78 17.87 6.08
CA VAL A 664 8.47 17.78 6.77
C VAL A 664 7.53 16.85 6.02
N GLY A 665 7.59 16.85 4.70
CA GLY A 665 6.76 16.05 3.80
C GLY A 665 7.08 14.56 3.79
N ASP A 666 8.33 14.20 4.04
CA ASP A 666 8.82 12.82 4.01
C ASP A 666 8.05 11.88 4.95
N PRO A 667 7.95 12.15 6.26
CA PRO A 667 7.14 11.31 7.12
C PRO A 667 5.64 11.36 6.78
N PHE A 668 5.15 12.40 6.10
CA PHE A 668 3.78 12.49 5.62
C PHE A 668 3.52 11.52 4.46
N LYS A 669 4.34 11.62 3.38
CA LYS A 669 4.10 10.91 2.12
C LYS A 669 4.47 9.42 2.17
N ASP A 670 5.47 9.03 2.97
CA ASP A 670 6.07 7.70 2.93
C ASP A 670 5.87 6.89 4.22
N THR A 671 5.48 7.53 5.34
CA THR A 671 5.24 6.84 6.61
C THR A 671 3.77 6.95 7.04
N ALA A 672 3.33 8.12 7.49
CA ALA A 672 2.03 8.31 8.11
C ALA A 672 0.88 8.14 7.11
N GLY A 673 0.91 8.87 5.98
CA GLY A 673 -0.17 8.85 4.99
C GLY A 673 -0.49 7.44 4.48
N PRO A 674 0.47 6.71 3.89
CA PRO A 674 0.22 5.36 3.40
C PRO A 674 -0.13 4.34 4.49
N SER A 675 0.42 4.47 5.70
CA SER A 675 0.13 3.55 6.81
C SER A 675 -1.30 3.65 7.33
N ILE A 676 -1.98 4.77 7.11
CA ILE A 676 -3.40 4.93 7.44
C ILE A 676 -4.27 3.95 6.66
N ASN A 677 -3.94 3.64 5.39
CA ASN A 677 -4.69 2.67 4.60
C ASN A 677 -4.79 1.32 5.30
N THR A 678 -3.64 0.80 5.70
CA THR A 678 -3.56 -0.47 6.43
C THR A 678 -4.22 -0.36 7.81
N GLN A 679 -4.07 0.79 8.50
CA GLN A 679 -4.70 1.02 9.80
C GLN A 679 -6.23 0.96 9.72
N ILE A 680 -6.85 1.56 8.68
CA ILE A 680 -8.31 1.52 8.49
C ILE A 680 -8.77 0.09 8.18
N THR A 681 -8.02 -0.65 7.38
CA THR A 681 -8.31 -2.05 7.05
C THR A 681 -8.23 -2.94 8.29
N VAL A 682 -7.19 -2.78 9.12
CA VAL A 682 -7.04 -3.50 10.40
C VAL A 682 -8.23 -3.25 11.33
N VAL A 683 -8.65 -1.99 11.48
CA VAL A 683 -9.84 -1.63 12.27
C VAL A 683 -11.09 -2.38 11.79
N SER A 684 -11.35 -2.33 10.49
CA SER A 684 -12.53 -2.94 9.88
C SER A 684 -12.53 -4.46 10.01
N LEU A 685 -11.37 -5.11 9.86
CA LEU A 685 -11.22 -6.56 10.01
C LEU A 685 -11.33 -7.00 11.47
N VAL A 686 -10.69 -6.30 12.40
CA VAL A 686 -10.84 -6.59 13.84
C VAL A 686 -12.30 -6.48 14.25
N ALA A 687 -13.02 -5.46 13.79
CA ALA A 687 -14.45 -5.29 14.05
C ALA A 687 -15.27 -6.45 13.49
N SER A 688 -15.03 -6.85 12.22
CA SER A 688 -15.75 -7.96 11.57
C SER A 688 -15.50 -9.29 12.27
N LEU A 689 -14.25 -9.59 12.62
CA LEU A 689 -13.87 -10.82 13.32
C LEU A 689 -14.43 -10.91 14.75
N THR A 690 -14.64 -9.77 15.40
CA THR A 690 -15.16 -9.70 16.77
C THR A 690 -16.66 -9.40 16.85
N ALA A 691 -17.36 -9.35 15.71
CA ALA A 691 -18.78 -9.00 15.60
C ALA A 691 -19.67 -9.83 16.55
N THR A 692 -19.48 -11.15 16.61
CA THR A 692 -20.21 -12.06 17.48
C THR A 692 -19.99 -11.73 18.97
N ILE A 693 -18.77 -11.32 19.34
CA ILE A 693 -18.46 -10.92 20.72
C ILE A 693 -19.21 -9.65 21.07
N PHE A 694 -19.17 -8.64 20.21
CA PHE A 694 -19.83 -7.34 20.43
C PHE A 694 -21.35 -7.42 20.40
N LEU A 695 -21.91 -8.41 19.69
CA LEU A 695 -23.34 -8.67 19.67
C LEU A 695 -23.82 -9.28 21.00
N THR A 696 -22.98 -10.12 21.63
CA THR A 696 -23.36 -10.88 22.85
C THR A 696 -22.87 -10.25 24.14
N PHE A 697 -21.90 -9.35 24.08
CA PHE A 697 -21.28 -8.71 25.23
C PHE A 697 -20.98 -7.25 24.97
N SER A 698 -21.75 -6.35 25.52
CA SER A 698 -21.53 -4.92 25.53
C SER A 698 -22.02 -4.30 26.82
N LEU A 699 -21.45 -3.14 27.22
CA LEU A 699 -21.85 -2.45 28.46
C LEU A 699 -23.08 -1.56 28.25
N PHE A 700 -23.20 -0.95 27.06
CA PHE A 700 -24.23 0.04 26.74
C PHE A 700 -24.94 -0.21 25.38
N GLY A 701 -24.69 -1.35 24.74
CA GLY A 701 -25.22 -1.69 23.41
C GLY A 701 -26.21 -2.84 23.43
#